data_9442d55e59923cd7372114b0c6aad026
#
_entry.id   9442d55e59923cd7372114b0c6aad026
#
_cell.length_a   1.000
_cell.length_b   1.000
_cell.length_c   1.000
_cell.angle_alpha   90.00
_cell.angle_beta   90.00
_cell.angle_gamma   90.00
#
_symmetry.space_group_name_H-M   'P 1'
#
loop_
_entity.id
_entity.type
_entity.pdbx_description
1 polymer ?
#
loop_
_entity_poly.entity_id
_entity_poly.type
_entity_poly.pdbx_seq_one_letter_code
_entity_poly.pdbx_strand_id
1 'polypeptide(L)'
;MLKARRALYGGAAAAVLVAPLGAMPVFAEAPEGTKLQVLGITDFHGRIADPDGQAMASTVENERAKAEGSSVLLSAGDNIGASTYVSSSQKDEPTIDYLNALGLDASAMGNHEYDRGFKDFSERVLAGEHKAEFPHLAANVYKKGTKELSDGVKDYEIIEKDGIKIAVIGVVTQETATLVSPSGIDMLDFGKTAEAVERTSKKIAELPEGEAPDVTIVQAHVGMNGSAEGDSCEAALGKSKEVKGILDAADDSVDAFFLGHTHVPVNCTYKKGENTVPVMQAGQYGKNVAAVNLTSKGDGSWTIDSQEIIDTKGQEASTEVIGKTGEIIKAATEKSNEIGKEVAGEIDEDITRAFKDDGNEDRGAESTLGNLVADALNEGTGLTQLEKSDFAITNPGGLRTDLKVDDIFNGEKPGEVTVAELNQVLPFANDHGVVSLKGSDVIQLFEQQWQPEGSSRPFLHLGISKELEVIYDSTAERGKHVVSVKVNGEDIDPKKTYRVATLSFLAAGGDNFSAFAKGKFEQSGLTDFEIWEAYFNARQDEGKKVKADKDERQADAALDVMKNGDLEVSIKHPSNKDDAFEIKAGTTEEISVQFNAKKTIEGPLQMTLDLPKGVSVDLGDYAVKDKKNVAQFDSVPEGKSEVKFKVTASKDAGKKDEPKAGGKVDGAEAASEGKADEGKAEPVKGPKMTATLIAAPNAGWWDNNPLPIGGKVEIPVNVLPADAPAEDEQPEDGGKDKPEAGDKAKPEAGDKKPGAAANKPLPRTGTEVGLAAAAAVALLLTGAGALVLTRRKNADVN
;
A
#
# COMPACT_ATOMS: atom_id res chain seq x y z
N MET A 1 -66.81 45.28 -21.47
CA MET A 1 -66.92 46.44 -22.40
C MET A 1 -65.78 46.30 -23.38
N LEU A 2 -66.12 45.73 -24.59
CA LEU A 2 -66.20 46.37 -25.88
C LEU A 2 -65.06 47.29 -26.18
N LYS A 3 -64.27 47.09 -27.26
CA LYS A 3 -64.59 47.12 -28.67
C LYS A 3 -63.46 46.57 -29.54
N ALA A 4 -63.86 45.79 -30.51
CA ALA A 4 -63.15 45.43 -31.71
C ALA A 4 -62.87 46.64 -32.66
N ARG A 5 -61.79 46.50 -33.49
CA ARG A 5 -61.83 47.04 -34.87
C ARG A 5 -61.03 46.10 -35.80
N ARG A 6 -61.70 45.70 -36.87
CA ARG A 6 -61.22 45.14 -38.14
C ARG A 6 -60.66 46.20 -39.07
N ALA A 7 -59.69 45.80 -39.88
CA ALA A 7 -59.51 46.20 -41.32
C ALA A 7 -58.28 45.52 -41.84
N LEU A 8 -58.22 44.72 -42.81
CA LEU A 8 -58.59 44.70 -44.25
C LEU A 8 -57.35 44.68 -45.16
N TYR A 9 -57.11 43.46 -45.77
CA TYR A 9 -56.68 43.19 -47.14
C TYR A 9 -55.45 43.86 -47.74
N GLY A 10 -54.45 43.03 -48.13
CA GLY A 10 -53.47 43.28 -49.15
C GLY A 10 -52.81 41.96 -49.57
N GLY A 11 -53.30 41.37 -50.65
CA GLY A 11 -52.78 40.10 -51.20
C GLY A 11 -51.36 40.30 -51.81
N ALA A 12 -50.43 39.46 -51.49
CA ALA A 12 -49.21 39.24 -52.23
C ALA A 12 -49.04 37.72 -52.44
N ALA A 13 -48.99 37.31 -53.66
CA ALA A 13 -48.73 35.92 -54.08
C ALA A 13 -47.33 35.52 -53.62
N ALA A 14 -47.28 34.58 -52.68
CA ALA A 14 -46.05 33.93 -52.32
C ALA A 14 -45.76 32.83 -53.36
N ALA A 15 -44.72 33.00 -54.14
CA ALA A 15 -44.11 31.92 -54.90
C ALA A 15 -43.50 30.96 -53.92
N VAL A 16 -44.02 29.74 -53.84
CA VAL A 16 -43.42 28.61 -53.09
C VAL A 16 -42.14 28.21 -53.84
N LEU A 17 -41.01 28.70 -53.40
CA LEU A 17 -39.73 28.11 -53.70
C LEU A 17 -39.66 26.77 -52.99
N VAL A 18 -39.89 25.65 -53.69
CA VAL A 18 -39.49 24.31 -53.26
C VAL A 18 -37.96 24.29 -53.26
N ALA A 19 -37.35 24.57 -52.11
CA ALA A 19 -35.94 24.22 -51.89
C ALA A 19 -35.84 22.69 -52.01
N PRO A 20 -34.86 22.14 -52.72
CA PRO A 20 -34.60 20.70 -52.63
C PRO A 20 -34.30 20.38 -51.19
N LEU A 21 -35.01 19.42 -50.60
CA LEU A 21 -34.60 18.74 -49.39
C LEU A 21 -33.19 18.28 -49.68
N GLY A 22 -32.21 18.97 -49.11
CA GLY A 22 -30.83 18.50 -49.06
C GLY A 22 -30.89 17.13 -48.45
N ALA A 23 -30.40 16.13 -49.15
CA ALA A 23 -30.13 14.84 -48.55
C ALA A 23 -29.33 15.12 -47.27
N MET A 24 -29.92 14.76 -46.12
CA MET A 24 -29.09 14.68 -44.92
C MET A 24 -27.91 13.78 -45.28
N PRO A 25 -26.69 14.15 -44.93
CA PRO A 25 -25.59 13.27 -45.16
C PRO A 25 -25.92 11.95 -44.45
N VAL A 26 -26.03 10.87 -45.19
CA VAL A 26 -25.89 9.51 -44.66
C VAL A 26 -24.47 9.48 -44.17
N PHE A 27 -24.31 9.48 -42.88
CA PHE A 27 -22.98 9.29 -42.27
C PHE A 27 -22.58 7.85 -42.62
N ALA A 28 -21.68 7.72 -43.59
CA ALA A 28 -21.01 6.49 -43.90
C ALA A 28 -20.05 6.15 -42.74
N GLU A 29 -19.77 4.87 -42.56
CA GLU A 29 -18.71 4.40 -41.64
C GLU A 29 -17.44 5.23 -41.80
N ALA A 30 -16.63 5.37 -40.71
CA ALA A 30 -15.40 6.14 -40.76
C ALA A 30 -14.52 5.68 -41.94
N PRO A 31 -14.10 6.58 -42.85
CA PRO A 31 -13.32 6.20 -44.03
C PRO A 31 -12.04 5.44 -43.68
N GLU A 32 -11.57 4.58 -44.62
CA GLU A 32 -10.27 3.92 -44.46
C GLU A 32 -9.15 4.94 -44.23
N GLY A 33 -8.31 4.67 -43.21
CA GLY A 33 -7.21 5.53 -42.82
C GLY A 33 -7.60 6.65 -41.84
N THR A 34 -8.87 6.75 -41.43
CA THR A 34 -9.28 7.69 -40.36
C THR A 34 -8.58 7.31 -39.08
N LYS A 35 -8.00 8.29 -38.38
CA LYS A 35 -7.25 8.10 -37.14
C LYS A 35 -8.05 8.56 -35.94
N LEU A 36 -8.00 7.77 -34.86
CA LEU A 36 -8.59 8.10 -33.55
C LEU A 36 -7.60 7.78 -32.45
N GLN A 37 -7.35 8.74 -31.57
CA GLN A 37 -6.64 8.54 -30.32
C GLN A 37 -7.64 8.49 -29.17
N VAL A 38 -7.52 7.48 -28.31
CA VAL A 38 -8.27 7.36 -27.05
C VAL A 38 -7.29 7.48 -25.90
N LEU A 39 -7.46 8.54 -25.10
CA LEU A 39 -6.73 8.74 -23.86
C LEU A 39 -7.60 8.30 -22.70
N GLY A 40 -7.03 7.60 -21.74
CA GLY A 40 -7.72 7.07 -20.55
C GLY A 40 -7.02 7.46 -19.27
N ILE A 41 -7.81 7.93 -18.29
CA ILE A 41 -7.40 8.12 -16.90
C ILE A 41 -8.29 7.26 -16.00
N THR A 42 -7.88 7.03 -14.76
CA THR A 42 -8.65 6.32 -13.76
C THR A 42 -8.14 6.64 -12.36
N ASP A 43 -8.97 6.44 -11.34
CA ASP A 43 -8.58 6.51 -9.92
C ASP A 43 -7.81 7.80 -9.60
N PHE A 44 -8.31 8.94 -10.11
CA PHE A 44 -7.64 10.23 -9.94
C PHE A 44 -7.72 10.77 -8.52
N HIS A 45 -8.86 10.53 -7.83
CA HIS A 45 -9.04 10.85 -6.41
C HIS A 45 -8.63 12.29 -6.04
N GLY A 46 -9.07 13.27 -6.83
CA GLY A 46 -8.83 14.66 -6.52
C GLY A 46 -7.35 15.06 -6.43
N ARG A 47 -6.44 14.35 -7.09
CA ARG A 47 -5.00 14.63 -7.10
C ARG A 47 -4.63 15.80 -8.03
N ILE A 48 -5.37 16.91 -7.90
CA ILE A 48 -5.14 18.11 -8.68
C ILE A 48 -3.90 18.91 -8.24
N ALA A 49 -3.45 18.75 -6.98
CA ALA A 49 -2.31 19.50 -6.45
C ALA A 49 -1.02 19.19 -7.21
N ASP A 50 -0.15 20.18 -7.32
CA ASP A 50 1.17 20.01 -7.92
C ASP A 50 2.04 18.99 -7.14
N PRO A 51 2.89 18.21 -7.84
CA PRO A 51 3.14 18.26 -9.29
C PRO A 51 2.19 17.36 -10.12
N ASP A 52 1.37 16.51 -9.50
CA ASP A 52 0.66 15.42 -10.16
C ASP A 52 -0.42 15.95 -11.13
N GLY A 53 -1.22 16.91 -10.70
CA GLY A 53 -2.28 17.48 -11.52
C GLY A 53 -1.76 18.15 -12.80
N GLN A 54 -0.74 19.00 -12.69
CA GLN A 54 -0.16 19.64 -13.87
C GLN A 54 0.59 18.65 -14.76
N ALA A 55 1.25 17.65 -14.19
CA ALA A 55 1.94 16.64 -14.97
C ALA A 55 0.96 15.77 -15.76
N MET A 56 -0.18 15.39 -15.17
CA MET A 56 -1.24 14.66 -15.87
C MET A 56 -1.84 15.51 -17.02
N ALA A 57 -2.23 16.76 -16.73
CA ALA A 57 -2.76 17.66 -17.76
C ALA A 57 -1.75 17.86 -18.90
N SER A 58 -0.47 18.06 -18.58
CA SER A 58 0.59 18.20 -19.56
C SER A 58 0.77 16.95 -20.42
N THR A 59 0.64 15.77 -19.82
CA THR A 59 0.71 14.50 -20.55
C THR A 59 -0.44 14.39 -21.56
N VAL A 60 -1.68 14.68 -21.12
CA VAL A 60 -2.86 14.67 -21.98
C VAL A 60 -2.67 15.64 -23.17
N GLU A 61 -2.22 16.86 -22.92
CA GLU A 61 -2.01 17.86 -23.96
C GLU A 61 -0.86 17.49 -24.93
N ASN A 62 0.23 16.91 -24.40
CA ASN A 62 1.32 16.41 -25.22
C ASN A 62 0.88 15.26 -26.13
N GLU A 63 0.02 14.36 -25.62
CA GLU A 63 -0.53 13.27 -26.42
C GLU A 63 -1.53 13.78 -27.47
N ARG A 64 -2.42 14.71 -27.12
CA ARG A 64 -3.30 15.37 -28.07
C ARG A 64 -2.52 16.05 -29.20
N ALA A 65 -1.39 16.68 -28.88
CA ALA A 65 -0.52 17.31 -29.89
C ALA A 65 0.16 16.29 -30.80
N LYS A 66 0.30 15.03 -30.41
CA LYS A 66 0.85 13.94 -31.23
C LYS A 66 -0.21 13.23 -32.06
N ALA A 67 -1.50 13.41 -31.75
CA ALA A 67 -2.58 12.73 -32.45
C ALA A 67 -2.57 13.06 -33.93
N GLU A 68 -2.60 12.05 -34.80
CA GLU A 68 -2.69 12.21 -36.24
C GLU A 68 -4.13 12.46 -36.73
N GLY A 69 -5.12 12.37 -35.82
CA GLY A 69 -6.54 12.55 -36.03
C GLY A 69 -7.25 13.05 -34.79
N SER A 70 -8.53 12.68 -34.63
CA SER A 70 -9.33 13.05 -33.45
C SER A 70 -8.81 12.42 -32.18
N SER A 71 -8.93 13.13 -31.06
CA SER A 71 -8.55 12.64 -29.74
C SER A 71 -9.71 12.79 -28.77
N VAL A 72 -9.99 11.75 -27.94
CA VAL A 72 -10.93 11.76 -26.84
C VAL A 72 -10.25 11.43 -25.54
N LEU A 73 -10.67 12.07 -24.45
CA LEU A 73 -10.20 11.79 -23.10
C LEU A 73 -11.35 11.17 -22.29
N LEU A 74 -11.14 9.99 -21.76
CA LEU A 74 -12.12 9.22 -21.00
C LEU A 74 -11.60 8.87 -19.60
N SER A 75 -12.50 8.67 -18.64
CA SER A 75 -12.15 8.18 -17.31
C SER A 75 -12.88 6.89 -16.96
N ALA A 76 -12.17 5.94 -16.35
CA ALA A 76 -12.78 4.73 -15.82
C ALA A 76 -13.27 4.88 -14.37
N GLY A 77 -13.49 6.11 -13.87
CA GLY A 77 -14.11 6.39 -12.57
C GLY A 77 -13.12 6.70 -11.46
N ASP A 78 -13.66 6.93 -10.24
CA ASP A 78 -12.95 7.39 -9.05
C ASP A 78 -12.15 8.68 -9.31
N ASN A 79 -12.80 9.64 -9.97
CA ASN A 79 -12.20 10.95 -10.19
C ASN A 79 -12.19 11.77 -8.89
N ILE A 80 -13.23 11.61 -8.07
CA ILE A 80 -13.46 12.28 -6.79
C ILE A 80 -13.66 11.24 -5.70
N GLY A 81 -13.71 11.71 -4.44
CA GLY A 81 -13.79 10.86 -3.26
C GLY A 81 -12.43 10.27 -2.86
N ALA A 82 -12.22 9.99 -1.59
CA ALA A 82 -10.91 9.68 -1.03
C ALA A 82 -9.80 10.63 -1.51
N SER A 83 -10.15 11.88 -1.71
CA SER A 83 -9.36 12.91 -2.37
C SER A 83 -8.34 13.55 -1.42
N THR A 84 -7.28 14.12 -1.99
CA THR A 84 -6.36 14.95 -1.21
C THR A 84 -7.04 16.19 -0.66
N TYR A 85 -6.51 16.73 0.42
CA TYR A 85 -7.11 17.86 1.15
C TYR A 85 -7.39 19.08 0.27
N VAL A 86 -6.53 19.38 -0.71
CA VAL A 86 -6.75 20.48 -1.66
C VAL A 86 -8.10 20.37 -2.36
N SER A 87 -8.55 19.16 -2.65
CA SER A 87 -9.85 18.90 -3.27
C SER A 87 -10.95 18.63 -2.24
N SER A 88 -10.71 17.71 -1.29
CA SER A 88 -11.74 17.23 -0.34
C SER A 88 -12.26 18.31 0.60
N SER A 89 -11.40 19.26 1.05
CA SER A 89 -11.81 20.42 1.87
C SER A 89 -12.81 21.32 1.19
N GLN A 90 -12.92 21.22 -0.13
CA GLN A 90 -13.85 21.95 -0.98
C GLN A 90 -14.86 21.01 -1.66
N LYS A 91 -15.10 19.81 -1.09
CA LYS A 91 -16.05 18.82 -1.57
C LYS A 91 -15.79 18.35 -3.01
N ASP A 92 -14.52 18.34 -3.44
CA ASP A 92 -14.08 17.96 -4.79
C ASP A 92 -14.56 18.86 -5.94
N GLU A 93 -15.17 20.00 -5.65
CA GLU A 93 -15.55 20.98 -6.68
C GLU A 93 -14.35 21.40 -7.55
N PRO A 94 -13.16 21.70 -7.00
CA PRO A 94 -12.00 22.04 -7.82
C PRO A 94 -11.55 20.92 -8.78
N THR A 95 -11.76 19.66 -8.41
CA THR A 95 -11.42 18.52 -9.28
C THR A 95 -12.39 18.43 -10.46
N ILE A 96 -13.67 18.68 -10.22
CA ILE A 96 -14.66 18.75 -11.30
C ILE A 96 -14.33 19.87 -12.27
N ASP A 97 -14.05 21.08 -11.77
CA ASP A 97 -13.63 22.22 -12.60
C ASP A 97 -12.34 21.93 -13.38
N TYR A 98 -11.37 21.25 -12.75
CA TYR A 98 -10.12 20.83 -13.40
C TYR A 98 -10.38 19.86 -14.56
N LEU A 99 -11.22 18.83 -14.35
CA LEU A 99 -11.57 17.85 -15.40
C LEU A 99 -12.39 18.48 -16.52
N ASN A 100 -13.29 19.41 -16.20
CA ASN A 100 -14.01 20.23 -17.20
C ASN A 100 -13.00 21.04 -18.03
N ALA A 101 -12.05 21.73 -17.41
CA ALA A 101 -11.03 22.53 -18.09
C ALA A 101 -10.07 21.66 -18.92
N LEU A 102 -9.76 20.45 -18.46
CA LEU A 102 -8.96 19.47 -19.19
C LEU A 102 -9.72 18.89 -20.38
N GLY A 103 -11.04 19.04 -20.42
CA GLY A 103 -11.91 18.54 -21.49
C GLY A 103 -12.08 17.03 -21.44
N LEU A 104 -12.48 16.49 -20.27
CA LEU A 104 -12.91 15.11 -20.14
C LEU A 104 -14.21 14.92 -20.93
N ASP A 105 -14.25 13.91 -21.81
CA ASP A 105 -15.37 13.70 -22.72
C ASP A 105 -16.46 12.80 -22.12
N ALA A 106 -16.08 11.82 -21.27
CA ALA A 106 -17.01 10.99 -20.50
C ALA A 106 -16.28 10.28 -19.35
N SER A 107 -17.03 9.91 -18.31
CA SER A 107 -16.52 9.11 -17.19
C SER A 107 -17.46 7.97 -16.85
N ALA A 108 -16.93 6.76 -16.63
CA ALA A 108 -17.66 5.78 -15.82
C ALA A 108 -17.80 6.31 -14.38
N MET A 109 -18.81 5.83 -13.65
CA MET A 109 -18.86 5.96 -12.20
C MET A 109 -17.85 5.01 -11.57
N GLY A 110 -17.10 5.46 -10.57
CA GLY A 110 -16.42 4.58 -9.64
C GLY A 110 -17.19 4.44 -8.33
N ASN A 111 -16.65 3.69 -7.38
CA ASN A 111 -17.29 3.57 -6.07
C ASN A 111 -17.14 4.85 -5.22
N HIS A 112 -16.06 5.59 -5.37
CA HIS A 112 -15.82 6.80 -4.59
C HIS A 112 -16.64 8.02 -5.05
N GLU A 113 -17.25 8.02 -6.23
CA GLU A 113 -18.28 8.99 -6.59
C GLU A 113 -19.49 8.94 -5.62
N TYR A 114 -19.65 7.83 -4.87
CA TYR A 114 -20.75 7.65 -3.89
C TYR A 114 -20.33 7.92 -2.43
N ASP A 115 -19.12 8.35 -2.12
CA ASP A 115 -18.64 8.55 -0.73
C ASP A 115 -19.53 9.49 0.09
N ARG A 116 -20.02 10.58 -0.55
CA ARG A 116 -20.95 11.53 0.06
C ARG A 116 -22.43 11.16 -0.17
N GLY A 117 -22.68 9.97 -0.70
CA GLY A 117 -23.99 9.46 -1.05
C GLY A 117 -24.48 9.94 -2.42
N PHE A 118 -25.38 9.14 -3.02
CA PHE A 118 -25.92 9.41 -4.36
C PHE A 118 -26.71 10.72 -4.44
N LYS A 119 -27.35 11.14 -3.35
CA LYS A 119 -28.06 12.41 -3.29
C LYS A 119 -27.10 13.59 -3.48
N ASP A 120 -25.98 13.62 -2.75
CA ASP A 120 -24.95 14.67 -2.92
C ASP A 120 -24.40 14.64 -4.34
N PHE A 121 -24.07 13.47 -4.86
CA PHE A 121 -23.59 13.31 -6.23
C PHE A 121 -24.57 13.93 -7.24
N SER A 122 -25.86 13.59 -7.16
CA SER A 122 -26.87 14.08 -8.11
C SER A 122 -27.15 15.58 -8.00
N GLU A 123 -27.15 16.14 -6.77
CA GLU A 123 -27.46 17.55 -6.53
C GLU A 123 -26.23 18.47 -6.77
N ARG A 124 -25.03 18.02 -6.43
CA ARG A 124 -23.78 18.80 -6.52
C ARG A 124 -23.00 18.52 -7.79
N VAL A 125 -22.68 17.23 -8.06
CA VAL A 125 -21.81 16.88 -9.19
C VAL A 125 -22.55 16.95 -10.54
N LEU A 126 -23.81 16.53 -10.57
CA LEU A 126 -24.58 16.55 -11.83
C LEU A 126 -25.34 17.86 -12.07
N ALA A 127 -25.67 18.63 -11.03
CA ALA A 127 -26.58 19.78 -11.17
C ALA A 127 -26.13 21.04 -10.41
N GLY A 128 -25.03 21.01 -9.64
CA GLY A 128 -24.52 22.14 -8.86
C GLY A 128 -23.88 23.26 -9.68
N GLU A 129 -23.31 24.24 -9.03
CA GLU A 129 -22.59 25.37 -9.63
C GLU A 129 -21.31 24.88 -10.35
N HIS A 130 -20.58 23.96 -9.71
CA HIS A 130 -19.37 23.31 -10.24
C HIS A 130 -19.69 21.92 -10.80
N LYS A 131 -20.77 21.81 -11.56
CA LYS A 131 -21.20 20.52 -12.13
C LYS A 131 -20.24 20.00 -13.19
N ALA A 132 -20.19 18.68 -13.34
CA ALA A 132 -19.50 18.04 -14.45
C ALA A 132 -20.14 18.43 -15.80
N GLU A 133 -19.32 18.84 -16.76
CA GLU A 133 -19.73 19.13 -18.14
C GLU A 133 -19.68 17.87 -19.01
N PHE A 134 -19.17 16.77 -18.48
CA PHE A 134 -19.09 15.45 -19.11
C PHE A 134 -20.14 14.48 -18.52
N PRO A 135 -20.65 13.52 -19.31
CA PRO A 135 -21.61 12.53 -18.83
C PRO A 135 -20.94 11.53 -17.89
N HIS A 136 -21.70 11.13 -16.85
CA HIS A 136 -21.36 10.00 -15.99
C HIS A 136 -22.14 8.76 -16.41
N LEU A 137 -21.45 7.61 -16.52
CA LEU A 137 -21.95 6.38 -17.10
C LEU A 137 -21.91 5.23 -16.08
N ALA A 138 -23.03 4.53 -15.89
CA ALA A 138 -23.15 3.35 -15.04
C ALA A 138 -24.29 2.45 -15.48
N ALA A 139 -24.08 1.61 -16.48
CA ALA A 139 -25.09 0.73 -17.05
C ALA A 139 -25.64 -0.32 -16.08
N ASN A 140 -24.97 -0.54 -14.94
CA ASN A 140 -25.36 -1.53 -13.92
C ASN A 140 -25.89 -0.92 -12.61
N VAL A 141 -26.13 0.41 -12.55
CA VAL A 141 -26.68 1.07 -11.35
C VAL A 141 -28.14 1.43 -11.56
N TYR A 142 -29.01 0.87 -10.74
CA TYR A 142 -30.45 0.94 -10.89
C TYR A 142 -31.10 1.59 -9.66
N LYS A 143 -32.29 2.15 -9.86
CA LYS A 143 -33.19 2.51 -8.76
C LYS A 143 -33.57 1.25 -8.00
N LYS A 144 -33.60 1.33 -6.68
CA LYS A 144 -33.87 0.21 -5.78
C LYS A 144 -35.09 -0.62 -6.17
N GLY A 145 -34.90 -1.93 -6.32
CA GLY A 145 -35.94 -2.88 -6.65
C GLY A 145 -36.44 -2.82 -8.11
N THR A 146 -35.74 -2.10 -8.98
CA THR A 146 -36.13 -1.93 -10.40
C THR A 146 -34.98 -2.32 -11.36
N LYS A 147 -35.25 -2.16 -12.67
CA LYS A 147 -34.22 -2.21 -13.72
C LYS A 147 -34.09 -0.86 -14.46
N GLU A 148 -34.67 0.20 -13.89
CA GLU A 148 -34.49 1.56 -14.38
C GLU A 148 -33.15 2.07 -13.87
N LEU A 149 -32.38 2.72 -14.74
CA LEU A 149 -31.10 3.36 -14.35
C LEU A 149 -31.36 4.44 -13.28
N SER A 150 -30.37 4.66 -12.46
CA SER A 150 -30.38 5.76 -11.49
C SER A 150 -30.49 7.11 -12.18
N ASP A 151 -31.11 8.11 -11.51
CA ASP A 151 -31.37 9.41 -12.10
C ASP A 151 -30.08 10.16 -12.46
N GLY A 152 -30.04 10.74 -13.67
CA GLY A 152 -28.92 11.54 -14.15
C GLY A 152 -27.69 10.75 -14.61
N VAL A 153 -27.71 9.40 -14.53
CA VAL A 153 -26.65 8.53 -15.02
C VAL A 153 -27.12 7.78 -16.27
N LYS A 154 -26.24 7.57 -17.24
CA LYS A 154 -26.58 6.89 -18.49
C LYS A 154 -25.92 5.50 -18.56
N ASP A 155 -26.47 4.62 -19.40
CA ASP A 155 -25.85 3.32 -19.70
C ASP A 155 -24.69 3.47 -20.69
N TYR A 156 -24.80 4.40 -21.65
CA TYR A 156 -23.74 4.78 -22.59
C TYR A 156 -23.99 6.21 -23.09
N GLU A 157 -22.97 6.78 -23.72
CA GLU A 157 -23.01 8.05 -24.46
C GLU A 157 -22.38 7.86 -25.82
N ILE A 158 -22.88 8.57 -26.85
CA ILE A 158 -22.25 8.67 -28.16
C ILE A 158 -21.63 10.04 -28.27
N ILE A 159 -20.29 10.09 -28.32
CA ILE A 159 -19.49 11.29 -28.50
C ILE A 159 -19.18 11.44 -29.99
N GLU A 160 -19.39 12.63 -30.56
CA GLU A 160 -19.01 12.91 -31.93
C GLU A 160 -17.78 13.83 -31.96
N LYS A 161 -16.70 13.37 -32.59
CA LYS A 161 -15.44 14.12 -32.76
C LYS A 161 -15.04 14.08 -34.23
N ASP A 162 -15.05 15.22 -34.88
CA ASP A 162 -14.65 15.38 -36.29
C ASP A 162 -15.36 14.40 -37.22
N GLY A 163 -16.62 14.08 -36.94
CA GLY A 163 -17.43 13.16 -37.71
C GLY A 163 -17.27 11.66 -37.36
N ILE A 164 -16.45 11.33 -36.38
CA ILE A 164 -16.34 9.98 -35.81
C ILE A 164 -17.30 9.87 -34.63
N LYS A 165 -18.16 8.85 -34.62
CA LYS A 165 -19.08 8.53 -33.52
C LYS A 165 -18.47 7.48 -32.62
N ILE A 166 -18.28 7.80 -31.35
CA ILE A 166 -17.63 6.96 -30.35
C ILE A 166 -18.65 6.63 -29.26
N ALA A 167 -19.10 5.40 -29.19
CA ALA A 167 -19.96 4.94 -28.07
C ALA A 167 -19.08 4.57 -26.87
N VAL A 168 -19.40 5.13 -25.71
CA VAL A 168 -18.73 4.84 -24.45
C VAL A 168 -19.73 4.25 -23.49
N ILE A 169 -19.49 3.00 -23.06
CA ILE A 169 -20.28 2.28 -22.05
C ILE A 169 -19.59 2.43 -20.71
N GLY A 170 -20.32 2.77 -19.63
CA GLY A 170 -19.75 2.81 -18.28
C GLY A 170 -20.36 1.73 -17.38
N VAL A 171 -19.52 1.12 -16.53
CA VAL A 171 -19.98 0.23 -15.45
C VAL A 171 -19.10 0.44 -14.20
N VAL A 172 -19.68 0.19 -13.02
CA VAL A 172 -18.98 0.23 -11.73
C VAL A 172 -19.06 -1.14 -11.05
N THR A 173 -18.01 -1.51 -10.32
CA THR A 173 -17.95 -2.82 -9.64
C THR A 173 -19.16 -3.07 -8.75
N GLN A 174 -19.59 -4.34 -8.70
CA GLN A 174 -20.68 -4.77 -7.80
C GLN A 174 -20.29 -4.60 -6.33
N GLU A 175 -19.00 -4.59 -6.02
CA GLU A 175 -18.47 -4.42 -4.67
C GLU A 175 -18.83 -3.05 -4.08
N THR A 176 -19.18 -2.05 -4.91
CA THR A 176 -19.62 -0.70 -4.48
C THR A 176 -20.70 -0.75 -3.39
N ALA A 177 -21.64 -1.70 -3.47
CA ALA A 177 -22.66 -1.89 -2.45
C ALA A 177 -22.11 -2.17 -1.03
N THR A 178 -20.84 -2.57 -0.92
CA THR A 178 -20.15 -2.86 0.34
C THR A 178 -18.94 -1.97 0.60
N LEU A 179 -18.56 -1.12 -0.36
CA LEU A 179 -17.37 -0.26 -0.27
C LEU A 179 -17.70 1.17 0.16
N VAL A 180 -18.97 1.56 0.16
CA VAL A 180 -19.41 2.90 0.55
C VAL A 180 -20.52 2.84 1.58
N SER A 181 -20.82 3.98 2.23
CA SER A 181 -21.84 4.04 3.28
C SER A 181 -23.21 3.56 2.74
N PRO A 182 -23.78 2.48 3.29
CA PRO A 182 -25.07 1.94 2.81
C PRO A 182 -26.21 2.96 2.87
N SER A 183 -26.20 3.88 3.84
CA SER A 183 -27.24 4.91 3.95
C SER A 183 -27.18 5.93 2.81
N GLY A 184 -26.01 6.11 2.19
CA GLY A 184 -25.81 6.98 1.04
C GLY A 184 -26.29 6.40 -0.28
N ILE A 185 -26.53 5.09 -0.34
CA ILE A 185 -26.86 4.34 -1.55
C ILE A 185 -28.08 3.42 -1.38
N ASP A 186 -28.84 3.55 -0.29
CA ASP A 186 -29.99 2.68 0.02
C ASP A 186 -31.11 2.72 -1.02
N MET A 187 -31.18 3.78 -1.84
CA MET A 187 -32.06 3.96 -2.96
C MET A 187 -31.58 3.27 -4.27
N LEU A 188 -30.41 2.63 -4.27
CA LEU A 188 -29.77 2.03 -5.44
C LEU A 188 -29.64 0.50 -5.34
N ASP A 189 -29.56 -0.15 -6.51
CA ASP A 189 -29.12 -1.54 -6.67
C ASP A 189 -27.95 -1.59 -7.66
N PHE A 190 -26.87 -2.24 -7.29
CA PHE A 190 -25.70 -2.48 -8.13
C PHE A 190 -25.83 -3.87 -8.79
N GLY A 191 -26.08 -3.87 -10.09
CA GLY A 191 -26.23 -5.10 -10.87
C GLY A 191 -24.89 -5.67 -11.33
N LYS A 192 -24.94 -6.85 -11.94
CA LYS A 192 -23.74 -7.48 -12.50
C LYS A 192 -23.20 -6.71 -13.70
N THR A 193 -21.94 -6.37 -13.63
CA THR A 193 -21.23 -5.59 -14.66
C THR A 193 -21.22 -6.31 -16.01
N ALA A 194 -20.95 -7.62 -16.04
CA ALA A 194 -20.97 -8.42 -17.26
C ALA A 194 -22.35 -8.42 -17.95
N GLU A 195 -23.45 -8.59 -17.19
CA GLU A 195 -24.82 -8.56 -17.75
C GLU A 195 -25.18 -7.17 -18.29
N ALA A 196 -24.69 -6.10 -17.66
CA ALA A 196 -24.93 -4.74 -18.11
C ALA A 196 -24.15 -4.41 -19.39
N VAL A 197 -22.87 -4.79 -19.45
CA VAL A 197 -22.03 -4.60 -20.65
C VAL A 197 -22.61 -5.40 -21.83
N GLU A 198 -22.97 -6.68 -21.62
CA GLU A 198 -23.61 -7.51 -22.65
C GLU A 198 -24.86 -6.86 -23.22
N ARG A 199 -25.77 -6.43 -22.34
CA ARG A 199 -27.04 -5.79 -22.74
C ARG A 199 -26.78 -4.49 -23.50
N THR A 200 -25.87 -3.64 -23.00
CA THR A 200 -25.65 -2.31 -23.55
C THR A 200 -24.86 -2.37 -24.84
N SER A 201 -23.82 -3.21 -24.96
CA SER A 201 -23.07 -3.38 -26.20
C SER A 201 -23.92 -3.96 -27.31
N LYS A 202 -24.78 -4.96 -27.03
CA LYS A 202 -25.74 -5.46 -28.01
C LYS A 202 -26.78 -4.41 -28.46
N LYS A 203 -27.27 -3.60 -27.49
CA LYS A 203 -28.17 -2.46 -27.82
C LYS A 203 -27.50 -1.48 -28.79
N ILE A 204 -26.19 -1.20 -28.60
CA ILE A 204 -25.41 -0.31 -29.46
C ILE A 204 -25.20 -0.97 -30.84
N ALA A 205 -24.84 -2.24 -30.89
CA ALA A 205 -24.62 -2.96 -32.14
C ALA A 205 -25.92 -3.10 -32.97
N GLU A 206 -27.09 -2.99 -32.35
CA GLU A 206 -28.42 -3.04 -33.01
C GLU A 206 -28.97 -1.65 -33.40
N LEU A 207 -28.20 -0.56 -33.20
CA LEU A 207 -28.61 0.78 -33.60
C LEU A 207 -28.79 0.86 -35.14
N PRO A 208 -29.76 1.65 -35.60
CA PRO A 208 -29.98 1.85 -37.06
C PRO A 208 -28.74 2.43 -37.75
N GLU A 209 -28.54 2.08 -39.02
CA GLU A 209 -27.57 2.73 -39.89
C GLU A 209 -27.73 4.27 -39.82
N GLY A 210 -26.62 4.98 -39.55
CA GLY A 210 -26.62 6.42 -39.32
C GLY A 210 -26.73 6.87 -37.85
N GLU A 211 -27.20 5.98 -36.93
CA GLU A 211 -27.11 6.15 -35.46
C GLU A 211 -26.02 5.30 -34.86
N ALA A 212 -25.56 4.26 -35.55
CA ALA A 212 -24.50 3.35 -35.13
C ALA A 212 -23.19 4.11 -34.91
N PRO A 213 -22.42 3.78 -33.85
CA PRO A 213 -21.10 4.35 -33.64
C PRO A 213 -20.07 3.73 -34.60
N ASP A 214 -19.00 4.45 -34.86
CA ASP A 214 -17.82 3.96 -35.57
C ASP A 214 -16.90 3.12 -34.65
N VAL A 215 -16.88 3.47 -33.35
CA VAL A 215 -16.05 2.82 -32.30
C VAL A 215 -16.88 2.64 -31.04
N THR A 216 -16.74 1.48 -30.40
CA THR A 216 -17.38 1.20 -29.11
C THR A 216 -16.32 0.92 -28.04
N ILE A 217 -16.34 1.67 -26.95
CA ILE A 217 -15.39 1.60 -25.83
C ILE A 217 -16.12 1.25 -24.54
N VAL A 218 -15.57 0.35 -23.74
CA VAL A 218 -16.04 0.06 -22.38
C VAL A 218 -15.12 0.71 -21.36
N GLN A 219 -15.67 1.61 -20.55
CA GLN A 219 -15.07 2.16 -19.35
C GLN A 219 -15.59 1.39 -18.14
N ALA A 220 -14.76 0.58 -17.50
CA ALA A 220 -15.20 -0.26 -16.40
C ALA A 220 -14.42 0.10 -15.12
N HIS A 221 -15.11 0.65 -14.13
CA HIS A 221 -14.52 0.78 -12.80
C HIS A 221 -14.51 -0.59 -12.10
N VAL A 222 -13.71 -1.49 -12.66
CA VAL A 222 -13.41 -2.86 -12.22
C VAL A 222 -11.99 -3.15 -12.64
N GLY A 223 -11.15 -3.63 -11.73
CA GLY A 223 -9.72 -3.75 -11.99
C GLY A 223 -9.17 -5.17 -12.03
N MET A 224 -7.97 -5.27 -12.58
CA MET A 224 -7.20 -6.50 -12.56
C MET A 224 -6.37 -6.63 -11.27
N ASN A 225 -6.30 -7.85 -10.72
CA ASN A 225 -5.55 -8.14 -9.49
C ASN A 225 -4.05 -8.45 -9.76
N GLY A 226 -3.42 -7.68 -10.60
CA GLY A 226 -2.01 -7.79 -10.93
C GLY A 226 -1.70 -7.04 -12.21
N SER A 227 -0.49 -6.49 -12.31
CA SER A 227 -0.03 -5.84 -13.53
C SER A 227 0.03 -6.87 -14.67
N ALA A 228 -0.38 -6.44 -15.85
CA ALA A 228 -0.20 -7.19 -17.08
C ALA A 228 0.51 -6.28 -18.07
N GLU A 229 1.72 -6.64 -18.44
CA GLU A 229 2.47 -6.01 -19.52
C GLU A 229 2.71 -7.04 -20.63
N GLY A 230 2.53 -6.64 -21.86
CA GLY A 230 2.81 -7.44 -23.02
C GLY A 230 1.57 -7.93 -23.78
N ASP A 231 1.75 -8.99 -24.61
CA ASP A 231 0.82 -9.34 -25.68
C ASP A 231 -0.49 -10.01 -25.24
N SER A 232 -0.64 -10.48 -23.97
CA SER A 232 -1.83 -11.20 -23.51
C SER A 232 -2.18 -10.93 -22.05
N CYS A 233 -3.47 -10.67 -21.79
CA CYS A 233 -4.03 -10.51 -20.45
C CYS A 233 -4.25 -11.83 -19.66
N GLU A 234 -4.10 -13.00 -20.27
CA GLU A 234 -4.62 -14.28 -19.73
C GLU A 234 -4.15 -14.62 -18.32
N ALA A 235 -2.89 -14.33 -18.00
CA ALA A 235 -2.32 -14.63 -16.68
C ALA A 235 -2.97 -13.79 -15.55
N ALA A 236 -3.22 -12.51 -15.82
CA ALA A 236 -3.85 -11.60 -14.88
C ALA A 236 -5.37 -11.84 -14.76
N LEU A 237 -6.03 -12.17 -15.86
CA LEU A 237 -7.47 -12.50 -15.88
C LEU A 237 -7.84 -13.72 -15.03
N GLY A 238 -6.91 -14.67 -14.84
CA GLY A 238 -7.12 -15.82 -13.97
C GLY A 238 -7.46 -15.44 -12.52
N LYS A 239 -7.03 -14.25 -12.07
CA LYS A 239 -7.28 -13.70 -10.73
C LYS A 239 -8.40 -12.65 -10.70
N SER A 240 -8.90 -12.21 -11.86
CA SER A 240 -9.84 -11.08 -12.01
C SER A 240 -11.14 -11.54 -12.69
N LYS A 241 -11.94 -12.32 -11.96
CA LYS A 241 -13.15 -12.97 -12.48
C LYS A 241 -14.19 -11.98 -13.04
N GLU A 242 -14.36 -10.81 -12.38
CA GLU A 242 -15.32 -9.80 -12.83
C GLU A 242 -14.87 -9.16 -14.14
N VAL A 243 -13.58 -8.78 -14.26
CA VAL A 243 -13.01 -8.28 -15.52
C VAL A 243 -13.16 -9.30 -16.64
N LYS A 244 -12.80 -10.57 -16.37
CA LYS A 244 -12.98 -11.64 -17.35
C LYS A 244 -14.44 -11.77 -17.80
N GLY A 245 -15.37 -11.69 -16.85
CA GLY A 245 -16.81 -11.73 -17.15
C GLY A 245 -17.24 -10.59 -18.07
N ILE A 246 -16.74 -9.37 -17.87
CA ILE A 246 -17.00 -8.20 -18.73
C ILE A 246 -16.46 -8.44 -20.15
N LEU A 247 -15.18 -8.84 -20.26
CA LEU A 247 -14.53 -9.09 -21.55
C LEU A 247 -15.22 -10.19 -22.35
N ASP A 248 -15.61 -11.29 -21.67
CA ASP A 248 -16.31 -12.42 -22.31
C ASP A 248 -17.72 -12.03 -22.77
N ALA A 249 -18.44 -11.24 -21.98
CA ALA A 249 -19.88 -10.93 -22.19
C ALA A 249 -20.13 -9.78 -23.18
N ALA A 250 -19.17 -8.86 -23.34
CA ALA A 250 -19.28 -7.75 -24.28
C ALA A 250 -19.56 -8.25 -25.72
N ASP A 251 -20.28 -7.49 -26.53
CA ASP A 251 -20.46 -7.79 -27.96
C ASP A 251 -19.14 -7.73 -28.73
N ASP A 252 -19.03 -8.46 -29.85
CA ASP A 252 -17.79 -8.49 -30.64
C ASP A 252 -17.48 -7.15 -31.35
N SER A 253 -18.45 -6.20 -31.34
CA SER A 253 -18.28 -4.83 -31.84
C SER A 253 -17.54 -3.89 -30.86
N VAL A 254 -17.15 -4.37 -29.67
CA VAL A 254 -16.38 -3.56 -28.71
C VAL A 254 -14.90 -3.53 -29.11
N ASP A 255 -14.37 -2.32 -29.29
CA ASP A 255 -13.01 -2.07 -29.83
C ASP A 255 -11.94 -1.87 -28.76
N ALA A 256 -12.31 -1.42 -27.54
CA ALA A 256 -11.37 -1.16 -26.46
C ALA A 256 -12.02 -1.27 -25.06
N PHE A 257 -11.18 -1.64 -24.06
CA PHE A 257 -11.56 -1.64 -22.64
C PHE A 257 -10.59 -0.82 -21.83
N PHE A 258 -11.13 0.08 -20.99
CA PHE A 258 -10.37 0.82 -20.00
C PHE A 258 -10.91 0.47 -18.60
N LEU A 259 -10.01 0.09 -17.72
CA LEU A 259 -10.30 -0.46 -16.39
C LEU A 259 -9.85 0.51 -15.29
N GLY A 260 -10.27 0.27 -14.05
CA GLY A 260 -9.91 1.06 -12.86
C GLY A 260 -9.99 0.26 -11.56
N HIS A 261 -10.17 0.95 -10.41
CA HIS A 261 -10.47 0.39 -9.09
C HIS A 261 -9.28 -0.24 -8.33
N THR A 262 -8.43 -1.03 -8.97
CA THR A 262 -7.34 -1.75 -8.28
C THR A 262 -6.02 -0.99 -8.23
N HIS A 263 -5.95 0.18 -8.84
CA HIS A 263 -4.78 1.07 -8.84
C HIS A 263 -3.51 0.48 -9.50
N VAL A 264 -3.65 -0.54 -10.33
CA VAL A 264 -2.54 -1.27 -10.97
C VAL A 264 -2.44 -0.86 -12.44
N PRO A 265 -1.26 -0.52 -12.99
CA PRO A 265 -1.11 -0.30 -14.42
C PRO A 265 -1.31 -1.60 -15.21
N VAL A 266 -2.15 -1.54 -16.26
CA VAL A 266 -2.40 -2.66 -17.18
C VAL A 266 -2.28 -2.18 -18.62
N ASN A 267 -1.48 -2.91 -19.40
CA ASN A 267 -1.31 -2.70 -20.84
C ASN A 267 -1.21 -4.07 -21.52
N CYS A 268 -2.34 -4.59 -21.97
CA CYS A 268 -2.37 -5.90 -22.62
C CYS A 268 -3.48 -5.99 -23.66
N THR A 269 -3.55 -7.09 -24.39
CA THR A 269 -4.58 -7.34 -25.39
C THR A 269 -5.42 -8.55 -25.02
N TYR A 270 -6.69 -8.50 -25.42
CA TYR A 270 -7.64 -9.60 -25.26
C TYR A 270 -8.19 -10.05 -26.61
N LYS A 271 -8.28 -11.36 -26.83
CA LYS A 271 -8.87 -11.90 -28.05
C LYS A 271 -10.40 -11.92 -27.92
N LYS A 272 -11.07 -11.10 -28.73
CA LYS A 272 -12.52 -10.95 -28.81
C LYS A 272 -13.02 -11.42 -30.19
N GLY A 273 -13.64 -12.59 -30.25
CA GLY A 273 -14.02 -13.22 -31.54
C GLY A 273 -12.79 -13.43 -32.45
N GLU A 274 -12.80 -12.83 -33.62
CA GLU A 274 -11.66 -12.82 -34.56
C GLU A 274 -10.72 -11.63 -34.33
N ASN A 275 -11.17 -10.60 -33.58
CA ASN A 275 -10.43 -9.39 -33.29
C ASN A 275 -9.51 -9.52 -32.06
N THR A 276 -8.54 -8.63 -31.97
CA THR A 276 -7.73 -8.42 -30.76
C THR A 276 -7.97 -6.99 -30.32
N VAL A 277 -8.38 -6.79 -29.07
CA VAL A 277 -8.74 -5.48 -28.51
C VAL A 277 -7.80 -5.10 -27.36
N PRO A 278 -7.48 -3.80 -27.19
CA PRO A 278 -6.68 -3.33 -26.06
C PRO A 278 -7.46 -3.39 -24.76
N VAL A 279 -6.77 -3.77 -23.68
CA VAL A 279 -7.24 -3.69 -22.30
C VAL A 279 -6.25 -2.88 -21.51
N MET A 280 -6.68 -1.70 -21.06
CA MET A 280 -5.84 -0.67 -20.46
C MET A 280 -6.30 -0.35 -19.05
N GLN A 281 -5.38 -0.03 -18.15
CA GLN A 281 -5.67 0.57 -16.84
C GLN A 281 -4.53 1.54 -16.50
N ALA A 282 -4.82 2.80 -16.28
CA ALA A 282 -3.82 3.86 -16.12
C ALA A 282 -3.20 3.96 -14.70
N GLY A 283 -3.39 2.93 -13.87
CA GLY A 283 -2.87 2.95 -12.50
C GLY A 283 -3.72 3.83 -11.60
N GLN A 284 -3.15 4.89 -11.02
CA GLN A 284 -3.84 5.76 -10.05
C GLN A 284 -3.25 7.16 -9.95
N TYR A 285 -4.02 8.09 -9.36
CA TYR A 285 -3.57 9.40 -8.87
C TYR A 285 -2.93 10.29 -9.93
N GLY A 286 -3.35 10.15 -11.19
CA GLY A 286 -2.78 10.93 -12.29
C GLY A 286 -1.32 10.60 -12.64
N LYS A 287 -0.76 9.52 -12.09
CA LYS A 287 0.63 9.11 -12.35
C LYS A 287 0.86 8.56 -13.75
N ASN A 288 -0.21 8.12 -14.39
CA ASN A 288 -0.16 7.59 -15.75
C ASN A 288 -1.37 8.05 -16.57
N VAL A 289 -1.19 8.07 -17.88
CA VAL A 289 -2.25 8.19 -18.89
C VAL A 289 -2.15 6.98 -19.81
N ALA A 290 -3.26 6.29 -20.03
CA ALA A 290 -3.32 5.24 -21.04
C ALA A 290 -3.60 5.88 -22.41
N ALA A 291 -2.90 5.46 -23.45
CA ALA A 291 -3.11 5.93 -24.82
C ALA A 291 -3.29 4.75 -25.77
N VAL A 292 -4.36 4.78 -26.57
CA VAL A 292 -4.62 3.83 -27.66
C VAL A 292 -4.83 4.60 -28.93
N ASN A 293 -4.04 4.31 -29.96
CA ASN A 293 -4.17 4.88 -31.29
C ASN A 293 -4.77 3.86 -32.23
N LEU A 294 -5.82 4.24 -32.94
CA LEU A 294 -6.63 3.39 -33.79
C LEU A 294 -6.67 3.94 -35.22
N THR A 295 -6.72 3.06 -36.22
CA THR A 295 -6.95 3.39 -37.63
C THR A 295 -8.13 2.59 -38.19
N SER A 296 -9.10 3.29 -38.79
CA SER A 296 -10.23 2.68 -39.50
C SER A 296 -9.75 1.92 -40.75
N LYS A 297 -10.31 0.73 -40.97
CA LYS A 297 -10.15 -0.01 -42.22
C LYS A 297 -11.21 0.33 -43.29
N GLY A 298 -12.18 1.21 -42.95
CA GLY A 298 -13.26 1.58 -43.85
C GLY A 298 -14.37 0.53 -44.03
N ASP A 299 -14.36 -0.50 -43.21
CA ASP A 299 -15.34 -1.61 -43.22
C ASP A 299 -16.02 -1.79 -41.85
N GLY A 300 -16.02 -0.74 -41.03
CA GLY A 300 -16.56 -0.75 -39.66
C GLY A 300 -15.57 -1.36 -38.64
N SER A 301 -14.39 -1.82 -39.04
CA SER A 301 -13.39 -2.34 -38.14
C SER A 301 -12.16 -1.43 -37.99
N TRP A 302 -11.49 -1.51 -36.83
CA TRP A 302 -10.34 -0.69 -36.50
C TRP A 302 -9.09 -1.53 -36.23
N THR A 303 -7.93 -0.97 -36.53
CA THR A 303 -6.62 -1.55 -36.19
C THR A 303 -6.01 -0.79 -35.04
N ILE A 304 -5.40 -1.49 -34.11
CA ILE A 304 -4.56 -0.89 -33.06
C ILE A 304 -3.21 -0.53 -33.70
N ASP A 305 -2.90 0.75 -33.79
CA ASP A 305 -1.59 1.21 -34.25
C ASP A 305 -0.57 1.17 -33.12
N SER A 306 -0.98 1.61 -31.92
CA SER A 306 -0.19 1.54 -30.68
C SER A 306 -1.09 1.57 -29.46
N GLN A 307 -0.57 1.02 -28.35
CA GLN A 307 -1.14 1.14 -27.02
C GLN A 307 -0.01 1.28 -26.00
N GLU A 308 -0.13 2.21 -25.06
CA GLU A 308 0.90 2.46 -24.04
C GLU A 308 0.33 3.04 -22.75
N ILE A 309 1.05 2.83 -21.65
CA ILE A 309 0.85 3.52 -20.37
C ILE A 309 1.98 4.54 -20.23
N ILE A 310 1.62 5.79 -20.19
CA ILE A 310 2.55 6.92 -20.23
C ILE A 310 2.75 7.44 -18.81
N ASP A 311 3.99 7.44 -18.32
CA ASP A 311 4.34 8.07 -17.04
C ASP A 311 4.24 9.60 -17.16
N THR A 312 3.48 10.21 -16.26
CA THR A 312 3.25 11.66 -16.24
C THR A 312 4.40 12.43 -15.60
N LYS A 313 5.28 11.76 -14.88
CA LYS A 313 6.34 12.38 -14.11
C LYS A 313 7.26 13.25 -14.98
N GLY A 314 7.32 14.54 -14.63
CA GLY A 314 8.19 15.50 -15.30
C GLY A 314 7.71 15.89 -16.71
N GLN A 315 6.46 15.58 -17.06
CA GLN A 315 5.83 16.08 -18.28
C GLN A 315 5.45 17.55 -18.12
N GLU A 316 5.74 18.34 -19.15
CA GLU A 316 5.41 19.76 -19.21
C GLU A 316 4.79 20.08 -20.56
N ALA A 317 3.77 20.92 -20.56
CA ALA A 317 3.16 21.49 -21.77
C ALA A 317 2.82 22.98 -21.55
N SER A 318 2.59 23.69 -22.63
CA SER A 318 2.25 25.12 -22.57
C SER A 318 1.10 25.40 -23.54
N THR A 319 -0.12 25.10 -23.09
CA THR A 319 -1.37 25.33 -23.81
C THR A 319 -2.31 26.20 -23.00
N GLU A 320 -3.40 26.67 -23.60
CA GLU A 320 -4.45 27.37 -22.86
C GLU A 320 -5.08 26.50 -21.79
N VAL A 321 -5.22 25.18 -22.04
CA VAL A 321 -5.73 24.19 -21.09
C VAL A 321 -4.84 24.13 -19.86
N ILE A 322 -3.51 24.07 -20.03
CA ILE A 322 -2.54 24.07 -18.94
C ILE A 322 -2.61 25.37 -18.13
N GLY A 323 -2.83 26.51 -18.79
CA GLY A 323 -3.05 27.78 -18.09
C GLY A 323 -4.29 27.73 -17.21
N LYS A 324 -5.43 27.24 -17.73
CA LYS A 324 -6.69 27.12 -16.98
C LYS A 324 -6.61 26.12 -15.81
N THR A 325 -6.05 24.93 -16.05
CA THR A 325 -5.89 23.92 -14.98
C THR A 325 -4.98 24.45 -13.88
N GLY A 326 -3.90 25.17 -14.23
CA GLY A 326 -3.00 25.81 -13.28
C GLY A 326 -3.67 26.88 -12.42
N GLU A 327 -4.54 27.71 -13.01
CA GLU A 327 -5.32 28.70 -12.24
C GLU A 327 -6.28 28.03 -11.24
N ILE A 328 -6.94 26.93 -11.64
CA ILE A 328 -7.83 26.14 -10.76
C ILE A 328 -7.05 25.54 -9.60
N ILE A 329 -5.93 24.86 -9.89
CA ILE A 329 -5.06 24.26 -8.88
C ILE A 329 -4.59 25.29 -7.87
N LYS A 330 -4.12 26.42 -8.38
CA LYS A 330 -3.65 27.54 -7.54
C LYS A 330 -4.76 28.05 -6.61
N ALA A 331 -5.93 28.35 -7.16
CA ALA A 331 -7.07 28.84 -6.37
C ALA A 331 -7.52 27.82 -5.32
N ALA A 332 -7.58 26.54 -5.69
CA ALA A 332 -7.91 25.45 -4.79
C ALA A 332 -6.87 25.29 -3.66
N THR A 333 -5.58 25.39 -3.99
CA THR A 333 -4.47 25.30 -3.03
C THR A 333 -4.50 26.48 -2.06
N GLU A 334 -4.67 27.72 -2.56
CA GLU A 334 -4.76 28.90 -1.74
C GLU A 334 -5.94 28.80 -0.76
N LYS A 335 -7.10 28.33 -1.21
CA LYS A 335 -8.28 28.17 -0.36
C LYS A 335 -8.14 27.04 0.65
N SER A 336 -7.57 25.88 0.26
CA SER A 336 -7.32 24.77 1.18
C SER A 336 -6.29 25.15 2.27
N ASN A 337 -5.25 25.91 1.89
CA ASN A 337 -4.27 26.45 2.83
C ASN A 337 -4.90 27.40 3.86
N GLU A 338 -5.90 28.16 3.47
CA GLU A 338 -6.67 29.00 4.41
C GLU A 338 -7.48 28.17 5.41
N ILE A 339 -8.08 27.08 4.93
CA ILE A 339 -8.94 26.20 5.75
C ILE A 339 -8.09 25.34 6.68
N GLY A 340 -6.98 24.79 6.19
CA GLY A 340 -6.25 23.71 6.86
C GLY A 340 -4.96 24.08 7.57
N LYS A 341 -4.61 25.34 7.68
CA LYS A 341 -3.31 25.79 8.22
C LYS A 341 -3.18 25.73 9.75
N GLU A 342 -4.27 25.51 10.46
CA GLU A 342 -4.23 25.39 11.90
C GLU A 342 -3.46 24.15 12.32
N VAL A 343 -2.52 24.31 13.28
CA VAL A 343 -1.76 23.18 13.83
C VAL A 343 -2.61 22.51 14.89
N ALA A 344 -2.95 21.26 14.66
CA ALA A 344 -3.77 20.46 15.56
C ALA A 344 -2.95 19.74 16.63
N GLY A 345 -1.64 19.51 16.38
CA GLY A 345 -0.77 18.84 17.35
C GLY A 345 0.64 18.62 16.83
N GLU A 346 1.42 17.82 17.56
CA GLU A 346 2.80 17.50 17.20
C GLU A 346 3.07 15.99 17.27
N ILE A 347 3.97 15.50 16.39
CA ILE A 347 4.58 14.17 16.43
C ILE A 347 6.10 14.32 16.54
N ASP A 348 6.83 13.27 16.98
CA ASP A 348 8.30 13.22 16.99
C ASP A 348 8.86 12.03 16.20
N GLU A 349 8.00 11.23 15.59
CA GLU A 349 8.31 10.11 14.71
C GLU A 349 7.18 9.91 13.70
N ASP A 350 7.49 9.28 12.58
CA ASP A 350 6.50 8.95 11.55
C ASP A 350 5.49 7.94 12.07
N ILE A 351 4.20 8.18 11.81
CA ILE A 351 3.07 7.32 12.15
C ILE A 351 2.42 6.90 10.84
N THR A 352 2.58 5.62 10.47
CA THR A 352 2.29 5.19 9.10
C THR A 352 1.31 4.04 9.02
N ARG A 353 0.68 3.90 7.86
CA ARG A 353 0.09 2.65 7.39
C ARG A 353 1.19 1.60 7.25
N ALA A 354 0.80 0.34 7.04
CA ALA A 354 1.77 -0.71 6.74
C ALA A 354 2.15 -0.70 5.25
N PHE A 355 3.41 -1.05 4.96
CA PHE A 355 3.98 -1.09 3.61
C PHE A 355 4.77 -2.36 3.40
N LYS A 356 4.77 -2.85 2.17
CA LYS A 356 5.64 -3.93 1.70
C LYS A 356 7.06 -3.42 1.41
N ASP A 357 8.00 -4.34 1.27
CA ASP A 357 9.40 -4.01 0.91
C ASP A 357 9.54 -3.23 -0.40
N ASP A 358 8.58 -3.35 -1.29
CA ASP A 358 8.53 -2.62 -2.57
C ASP A 358 7.95 -1.19 -2.45
N GLY A 359 7.57 -0.78 -1.23
CA GLY A 359 7.00 0.52 -0.93
C GLY A 359 5.50 0.65 -1.21
N ASN A 360 4.84 -0.43 -1.63
CA ASN A 360 3.38 -0.44 -1.80
C ASN A 360 2.66 -0.62 -0.46
N GLU A 361 1.48 0.01 -0.30
CA GLU A 361 0.62 -0.16 0.87
C GLU A 361 0.27 -1.63 1.09
N ASP A 362 0.38 -2.10 2.33
CA ASP A 362 -0.03 -3.43 2.77
C ASP A 362 -1.19 -3.37 3.75
N ARG A 363 -2.41 -3.50 3.26
CA ARG A 363 -3.62 -3.57 4.10
C ARG A 363 -3.78 -4.91 4.83
N GLY A 364 -2.91 -5.86 4.54
CA GLY A 364 -2.86 -7.16 5.19
C GLY A 364 -1.91 -7.23 6.38
N ALA A 365 -1.27 -6.13 6.75
CA ALA A 365 -0.35 -6.05 7.88
C ALA A 365 -0.82 -5.02 8.92
N GLU A 366 -0.43 -5.22 10.18
CA GLU A 366 -0.71 -4.29 11.26
C GLU A 366 -0.02 -2.95 11.03
N SER A 367 -0.69 -1.84 11.36
CA SER A 367 -0.14 -0.50 11.19
C SER A 367 -0.23 0.33 12.47
N THR A 368 0.82 1.09 12.75
CA THR A 368 0.84 2.02 13.89
C THR A 368 -0.25 3.08 13.77
N LEU A 369 -0.52 3.56 12.55
CA LEU A 369 -1.58 4.52 12.30
C LEU A 369 -2.97 3.91 12.54
N GLY A 370 -3.21 2.65 12.13
CA GLY A 370 -4.49 1.98 12.35
C GLY A 370 -4.79 1.80 13.84
N ASN A 371 -3.79 1.37 14.61
CA ASN A 371 -3.91 1.23 16.06
C ASN A 371 -4.12 2.57 16.76
N LEU A 372 -3.41 3.62 16.33
CA LEU A 372 -3.58 4.97 16.89
C LEU A 372 -4.96 5.57 16.60
N VAL A 373 -5.47 5.38 15.38
CA VAL A 373 -6.84 5.82 15.04
C VAL A 373 -7.87 5.05 15.87
N ALA A 374 -7.69 3.74 16.07
CA ALA A 374 -8.58 2.97 16.96
C ALA A 374 -8.52 3.48 18.41
N ASP A 375 -7.33 3.83 18.94
CA ASP A 375 -7.21 4.47 20.25
C ASP A 375 -7.97 5.80 20.31
N ALA A 376 -7.87 6.63 19.27
CA ALA A 376 -8.60 7.90 19.20
C ALA A 376 -10.11 7.70 19.16
N LEU A 377 -10.62 6.72 18.39
CA LEU A 377 -12.05 6.39 18.36
C LEU A 377 -12.55 5.91 19.73
N ASN A 378 -11.75 5.10 20.45
CA ASN A 378 -12.12 4.63 21.79
C ASN A 378 -12.17 5.78 22.81
N GLU A 379 -11.15 6.64 22.82
CA GLU A 379 -11.11 7.81 23.69
C GLU A 379 -12.20 8.84 23.34
N GLY A 380 -12.49 8.98 22.03
CA GLY A 380 -13.48 9.91 21.52
C GLY A 380 -14.89 9.71 22.04
N THR A 381 -15.26 8.49 22.49
CA THR A 381 -16.55 8.27 23.16
C THR A 381 -16.70 9.12 24.42
N GLY A 382 -15.59 9.44 25.11
CA GLY A 382 -15.57 10.32 26.26
C GLY A 382 -15.90 11.80 25.98
N LEU A 383 -15.84 12.22 24.71
CA LEU A 383 -16.20 13.57 24.26
C LEU A 383 -17.70 13.69 23.94
N THR A 384 -18.44 12.61 24.01
CA THR A 384 -19.83 12.51 23.58
C THR A 384 -20.77 12.21 24.74
N GLN A 385 -22.07 12.14 24.46
CA GLN A 385 -23.07 11.71 25.45
C GLN A 385 -23.23 10.17 25.52
N LEU A 386 -22.47 9.42 24.74
CA LEU A 386 -22.51 7.97 24.74
C LEU A 386 -21.83 7.43 26.01
N GLU A 387 -22.31 6.28 26.47
CA GLU A 387 -21.54 5.50 27.45
C GLU A 387 -20.22 5.06 26.85
N LYS A 388 -19.17 5.04 27.67
CA LYS A 388 -17.82 4.67 27.23
C LYS A 388 -17.80 3.30 26.54
N SER A 389 -17.05 3.20 25.45
CA SER A 389 -16.75 1.93 24.78
C SER A 389 -15.78 1.06 25.60
N ASP A 390 -15.87 -0.25 25.43
CA ASP A 390 -14.90 -1.19 26.01
C ASP A 390 -13.59 -1.17 25.21
N PHE A 391 -13.66 -0.97 23.88
CA PHE A 391 -12.55 -0.88 22.92
C PHE A 391 -13.03 -0.33 21.59
N ALA A 392 -12.10 -0.12 20.64
CA ALA A 392 -12.43 0.33 19.29
C ALA A 392 -11.76 -0.51 18.21
N ILE A 393 -12.38 -0.50 17.02
CA ILE A 393 -11.91 -1.19 15.81
C ILE A 393 -12.10 -0.25 14.60
N THR A 394 -11.07 -0.19 13.74
CA THR A 394 -11.12 0.49 12.44
C THR A 394 -10.57 -0.39 11.32
N ASN A 395 -10.89 -0.07 10.06
CA ASN A 395 -10.41 -0.82 8.89
C ASN A 395 -9.22 -0.13 8.22
N PRO A 396 -8.31 -0.88 7.60
CA PRO A 396 -7.14 -0.30 6.93
C PRO A 396 -7.52 0.54 5.70
N GLY A 397 -8.64 0.25 5.06
CA GLY A 397 -9.14 0.99 3.90
C GLY A 397 -9.56 2.43 4.21
N GLY A 398 -9.91 2.72 5.46
CA GLY A 398 -10.24 4.06 5.95
C GLY A 398 -9.05 5.01 6.08
N LEU A 399 -7.81 4.49 6.08
CA LEU A 399 -6.59 5.26 6.27
C LEU A 399 -5.97 5.62 4.92
N ARG A 400 -5.90 6.92 4.58
CA ARG A 400 -5.57 7.33 3.21
C ARG A 400 -4.18 7.94 3.03
N THR A 401 -3.57 8.46 4.08
CA THR A 401 -2.19 8.97 4.08
C THR A 401 -1.50 8.63 5.39
N ASP A 402 -0.24 9.02 5.51
CA ASP A 402 0.60 8.83 6.68
C ASP A 402 0.87 10.18 7.34
N LEU A 403 1.21 10.20 8.63
CA LEU A 403 1.74 11.38 9.31
C LEU A 403 3.27 11.26 9.38
N LYS A 404 3.98 12.21 8.78
CA LYS A 404 5.45 12.19 8.70
C LYS A 404 6.05 13.47 9.28
N VAL A 405 7.12 13.32 10.05
CA VAL A 405 7.79 14.46 10.70
C VAL A 405 8.31 15.49 9.69
N ASP A 406 8.77 15.03 8.53
CA ASP A 406 9.34 15.88 7.49
C ASP A 406 8.32 16.32 6.42
N ASP A 407 7.03 15.93 6.55
CA ASP A 407 5.96 16.41 5.67
C ASP A 407 5.56 17.82 6.09
N ILE A 408 5.63 18.78 5.18
CA ILE A 408 5.34 20.20 5.43
C ILE A 408 4.25 20.63 4.45
N PHE A 409 3.01 20.68 4.93
CA PHE A 409 1.84 20.99 4.12
C PHE A 409 1.71 22.49 3.81
N ASN A 410 1.95 23.35 4.80
CA ASN A 410 1.65 24.79 4.69
C ASN A 410 2.69 25.71 5.36
N GLY A 411 3.91 25.24 5.55
CA GLY A 411 5.01 26.00 6.15
C GLY A 411 5.09 25.90 7.67
N GLU A 412 4.37 24.95 8.29
CA GLU A 412 4.54 24.53 9.67
C GLU A 412 5.95 23.95 9.88
N LYS A 413 6.34 23.74 11.12
CA LYS A 413 7.63 23.16 11.45
C LYS A 413 7.59 21.63 11.36
N PRO A 414 8.74 20.97 11.07
CA PRO A 414 8.83 19.52 11.13
C PRO A 414 8.24 18.95 12.43
N GLY A 415 7.30 18.01 12.28
CA GLY A 415 6.60 17.36 13.36
C GLY A 415 5.36 18.11 13.88
N GLU A 416 5.10 19.34 13.48
CA GLU A 416 3.77 19.96 13.64
C GLU A 416 2.83 19.30 12.65
N VAL A 417 1.62 18.93 13.08
CA VAL A 417 0.59 18.26 12.27
C VAL A 417 -0.59 19.21 12.13
N THR A 418 -0.96 19.52 10.91
CA THR A 418 -2.03 20.47 10.60
C THR A 418 -3.40 19.77 10.50
N VAL A 419 -4.46 20.55 10.59
CA VAL A 419 -5.85 20.10 10.36
C VAL A 419 -5.99 19.46 8.97
N ALA A 420 -5.28 19.98 7.96
CA ALA A 420 -5.28 19.42 6.62
C ALA A 420 -4.71 18.02 6.57
N GLU A 421 -3.56 17.76 7.21
CA GLU A 421 -2.92 16.45 7.25
C GLU A 421 -3.79 15.44 8.01
N LEU A 422 -4.43 15.84 9.10
CA LEU A 422 -5.37 14.98 9.82
C LEU A 422 -6.57 14.59 8.94
N ASN A 423 -7.11 15.53 8.17
CA ASN A 423 -8.19 15.23 7.23
C ASN A 423 -7.76 14.29 6.12
N GLN A 424 -6.52 14.39 5.65
CA GLN A 424 -6.00 13.45 4.65
C GLN A 424 -5.88 12.02 5.17
N VAL A 425 -5.69 11.82 6.48
CA VAL A 425 -5.70 10.48 7.09
C VAL A 425 -7.10 9.88 7.05
N LEU A 426 -8.14 10.64 7.43
CA LEU A 426 -9.55 10.21 7.53
C LEU A 426 -10.46 11.13 6.71
N PRO A 427 -10.47 11.03 5.36
CA PRO A 427 -11.16 12.01 4.51
C PRO A 427 -12.65 11.73 4.29
N PHE A 428 -13.20 10.61 4.80
CA PHE A 428 -14.53 10.13 4.40
C PHE A 428 -15.70 10.73 5.17
N ALA A 429 -15.42 11.42 6.26
CA ALA A 429 -16.46 12.00 7.15
C ALA A 429 -17.50 10.94 7.60
N ASN A 430 -17.02 9.74 7.96
CA ASN A 430 -17.89 8.73 8.56
C ASN A 430 -18.39 9.18 9.93
N ASP A 431 -19.64 8.86 10.26
CA ASP A 431 -20.14 9.07 11.63
C ASP A 431 -19.37 8.16 12.61
N HIS A 432 -18.85 8.75 13.66
CA HIS A 432 -18.33 8.01 14.81
C HIS A 432 -19.48 7.56 15.71
N GLY A 433 -19.33 6.37 16.30
CA GLY A 433 -20.32 5.87 17.26
C GLY A 433 -19.91 4.54 17.89
N VAL A 434 -20.87 3.90 18.55
CA VAL A 434 -20.65 2.66 19.29
C VAL A 434 -21.63 1.59 18.83
N VAL A 435 -21.12 0.40 18.53
CA VAL A 435 -21.92 -0.81 18.24
C VAL A 435 -21.92 -1.73 19.45
N SER A 436 -23.10 -2.16 19.88
CA SER A 436 -23.23 -3.17 20.92
C SER A 436 -23.17 -4.57 20.31
N LEU A 437 -22.08 -5.31 20.52
CA LEU A 437 -21.83 -6.64 19.97
C LEU A 437 -21.63 -7.70 21.06
N LYS A 438 -22.07 -8.91 20.81
CA LYS A 438 -21.68 -10.06 21.65
C LYS A 438 -20.22 -10.41 21.41
N GLY A 439 -19.53 -10.94 22.42
CA GLY A 439 -18.16 -11.39 22.27
C GLY A 439 -17.97 -12.42 21.15
N SER A 440 -19.00 -13.28 20.89
CA SER A 440 -18.98 -14.18 19.73
C SER A 440 -18.98 -13.45 18.38
N ASP A 441 -19.61 -12.28 18.28
CA ASP A 441 -19.64 -11.49 17.07
C ASP A 441 -18.34 -10.70 16.90
N VAL A 442 -17.72 -10.26 17.99
CA VAL A 442 -16.36 -9.69 17.99
C VAL A 442 -15.33 -10.71 17.52
N ILE A 443 -15.37 -11.96 18.00
CA ILE A 443 -14.51 -13.03 17.48
C ILE A 443 -14.73 -13.21 15.98
N GLN A 444 -15.98 -13.14 15.52
CA GLN A 444 -16.30 -13.27 14.11
C GLN A 444 -15.73 -12.11 13.26
N LEU A 445 -15.64 -10.87 13.79
CA LEU A 445 -14.98 -9.76 13.09
C LEU A 445 -13.52 -10.10 12.75
N PHE A 446 -12.78 -10.67 13.71
CA PHE A 446 -11.40 -11.08 13.47
C PHE A 446 -11.29 -12.26 12.49
N GLU A 447 -12.25 -13.18 12.46
CA GLU A 447 -12.35 -14.20 11.41
C GLU A 447 -12.65 -13.60 10.03
N GLN A 448 -13.36 -12.47 9.96
CA GLN A 448 -13.69 -11.77 8.71
C GLN A 448 -12.51 -10.96 8.15
N GLN A 449 -11.40 -10.83 8.85
CA GLN A 449 -10.15 -10.33 8.28
C GLN A 449 -9.72 -11.18 7.06
N TRP A 450 -10.00 -12.50 7.07
CA TRP A 450 -9.90 -13.36 5.89
C TRP A 450 -11.10 -13.15 4.99
N GLN A 451 -10.93 -12.30 4.01
CA GLN A 451 -11.96 -11.82 3.08
C GLN A 451 -12.57 -12.94 2.24
N PRO A 452 -13.78 -12.78 1.65
CA PRO A 452 -14.40 -13.77 0.80
C PRO A 452 -13.48 -14.26 -0.32
N GLU A 453 -13.66 -15.52 -0.75
CA GLU A 453 -12.87 -16.09 -1.85
C GLU A 453 -13.07 -15.29 -3.13
N GLY A 454 -11.97 -14.84 -3.74
CA GLY A 454 -11.96 -14.04 -4.95
C GLY A 454 -11.92 -12.53 -4.72
N SER A 455 -11.90 -12.07 -3.45
CA SER A 455 -11.66 -10.66 -3.12
C SER A 455 -10.27 -10.22 -3.63
N SER A 456 -10.17 -8.99 -4.08
CA SER A 456 -8.92 -8.39 -4.55
C SER A 456 -7.86 -8.34 -3.45
N ARG A 457 -8.30 -8.19 -2.21
CA ARG A 457 -7.48 -8.23 -1.00
C ARG A 457 -7.94 -9.41 -0.14
N PRO A 458 -7.18 -10.52 -0.10
CA PRO A 458 -7.61 -11.75 0.58
C PRO A 458 -7.62 -11.63 2.10
N PHE A 459 -6.89 -10.68 2.65
CA PHE A 459 -6.83 -10.38 4.08
C PHE A 459 -6.81 -8.88 4.31
N LEU A 460 -7.59 -8.40 5.28
CA LEU A 460 -7.63 -7.00 5.73
C LEU A 460 -7.33 -6.96 7.22
N HIS A 461 -6.20 -6.38 7.60
CA HIS A 461 -5.77 -6.29 8.98
C HIS A 461 -6.44 -5.10 9.67
N LEU A 462 -7.34 -5.36 10.61
CA LEU A 462 -8.05 -4.33 11.38
C LEU A 462 -7.09 -3.56 12.31
N GLY A 463 -7.23 -2.25 12.38
CA GLY A 463 -6.66 -1.46 13.47
C GLY A 463 -7.50 -1.64 14.73
N ILE A 464 -6.87 -1.90 15.86
CA ILE A 464 -7.55 -2.14 17.13
C ILE A 464 -6.98 -1.28 18.25
N SER A 465 -7.83 -0.87 19.21
CA SER A 465 -7.36 -0.08 20.34
C SER A 465 -6.58 -0.94 21.35
N LYS A 466 -5.78 -0.28 22.16
CA LYS A 466 -4.85 -0.90 23.14
C LYS A 466 -5.50 -1.81 24.18
N GLU A 467 -6.82 -1.74 24.32
CA GLU A 467 -7.59 -2.63 25.20
C GLU A 467 -7.75 -4.04 24.63
N LEU A 468 -7.47 -4.25 23.32
CA LEU A 468 -7.57 -5.54 22.64
C LEU A 468 -6.21 -6.18 22.43
N GLU A 469 -6.15 -7.49 22.64
CA GLU A 469 -5.06 -8.37 22.19
C GLU A 469 -5.69 -9.54 21.43
N VAL A 470 -5.20 -9.83 20.22
CA VAL A 470 -5.72 -10.91 19.37
C VAL A 470 -4.60 -11.87 18.98
N ILE A 471 -4.85 -13.15 19.13
CA ILE A 471 -3.97 -14.22 18.63
C ILE A 471 -4.77 -15.01 17.59
N TYR A 472 -4.22 -15.15 16.40
CA TYR A 472 -4.78 -15.93 15.32
C TYR A 472 -3.76 -16.93 14.75
N ASP A 473 -4.22 -17.96 14.04
CA ASP A 473 -3.39 -18.90 13.27
C ASP A 473 -3.72 -18.75 11.80
N SER A 474 -2.82 -18.12 11.04
CA SER A 474 -3.00 -17.87 9.60
C SER A 474 -3.08 -19.15 8.76
N THR A 475 -2.62 -20.29 9.28
CA THR A 475 -2.63 -21.60 8.60
C THR A 475 -3.90 -22.41 8.87
N ALA A 476 -4.77 -21.94 9.78
CA ALA A 476 -5.99 -22.63 10.13
C ALA A 476 -7.03 -22.62 9.00
N GLU A 477 -8.01 -23.50 9.08
CA GLU A 477 -9.14 -23.50 8.15
C GLU A 477 -10.00 -22.24 8.36
N ARG A 478 -10.58 -21.72 7.29
CA ARG A 478 -11.48 -20.56 7.32
C ARG A 478 -12.56 -20.69 8.40
N GLY A 479 -12.72 -19.64 9.19
CA GLY A 479 -13.63 -19.61 10.36
C GLY A 479 -13.08 -20.28 11.62
N LYS A 480 -11.77 -20.59 11.64
CA LYS A 480 -11.05 -21.16 12.79
C LYS A 480 -9.68 -20.49 13.00
N HIS A 481 -9.45 -19.34 12.40
CA HIS A 481 -8.16 -18.66 12.53
C HIS A 481 -7.96 -18.04 13.92
N VAL A 482 -9.03 -17.53 14.54
CA VAL A 482 -8.92 -16.83 15.83
C VAL A 482 -8.67 -17.83 16.96
N VAL A 483 -7.51 -17.70 17.60
CA VAL A 483 -7.08 -18.54 18.72
C VAL A 483 -7.51 -17.93 20.05
N SER A 484 -7.32 -16.62 20.22
CA SER A 484 -7.67 -15.88 21.45
C SER A 484 -7.98 -14.44 21.13
N VAL A 485 -8.96 -13.89 21.84
CA VAL A 485 -9.21 -12.45 21.92
C VAL A 485 -9.28 -12.08 23.39
N LYS A 486 -8.50 -11.09 23.80
CA LYS A 486 -8.53 -10.55 25.16
C LYS A 486 -8.96 -9.10 25.15
N VAL A 487 -9.70 -8.71 26.16
CA VAL A 487 -10.14 -7.34 26.44
C VAL A 487 -9.58 -6.95 27.80
N ASN A 488 -8.70 -5.96 27.85
CA ASN A 488 -7.99 -5.53 29.06
C ASN A 488 -7.27 -6.70 29.77
N GLY A 489 -6.64 -7.61 28.99
CA GLY A 489 -5.89 -8.78 29.46
C GLY A 489 -6.74 -9.98 29.87
N GLU A 490 -8.09 -9.90 29.88
CA GLU A 490 -9.01 -10.99 30.18
C GLU A 490 -9.58 -11.60 28.88
N ASP A 491 -9.74 -12.93 28.85
CA ASP A 491 -10.34 -13.60 27.69
C ASP A 491 -11.76 -13.07 27.43
N ILE A 492 -12.09 -12.82 26.16
CA ILE A 492 -13.42 -12.33 25.76
C ILE A 492 -14.50 -13.39 26.10
N ASP A 493 -15.56 -12.96 26.78
CA ASP A 493 -16.73 -13.84 27.04
C ASP A 493 -17.65 -13.79 25.78
N PRO A 494 -17.82 -14.91 25.04
CA PRO A 494 -18.65 -14.95 23.83
C PRO A 494 -20.11 -14.54 24.05
N LYS A 495 -20.60 -14.56 25.29
CA LYS A 495 -22.01 -14.26 25.65
C LYS A 495 -22.19 -12.82 26.15
N LYS A 496 -21.13 -12.19 26.65
CA LYS A 496 -21.18 -10.82 27.15
C LYS A 496 -21.35 -9.86 25.95
N THR A 497 -22.07 -8.78 26.15
CA THR A 497 -22.17 -7.71 25.19
C THR A 497 -21.06 -6.70 25.48
N TYR A 498 -20.31 -6.32 24.46
CA TYR A 498 -19.27 -5.31 24.49
C TYR A 498 -19.70 -4.10 23.67
N ARG A 499 -19.28 -2.92 24.09
CA ARG A 499 -19.49 -1.66 23.42
C ARG A 499 -18.25 -1.35 22.59
N VAL A 500 -18.39 -1.42 21.27
CA VAL A 500 -17.29 -1.29 20.32
C VAL A 500 -17.38 0.06 19.62
N ALA A 501 -16.42 0.96 19.87
CA ALA A 501 -16.34 2.21 19.12
C ALA A 501 -15.86 1.92 17.69
N THR A 502 -16.52 2.52 16.71
CA THR A 502 -16.20 2.34 15.28
C THR A 502 -16.86 3.43 14.44
N LEU A 503 -16.76 3.30 13.13
CA LEU A 503 -17.27 4.22 12.14
C LEU A 503 -18.53 3.67 11.45
N SER A 504 -19.40 4.55 10.98
CA SER A 504 -20.67 4.19 10.33
C SER A 504 -20.50 3.20 9.18
N PHE A 505 -19.43 3.33 8.39
CA PHE A 505 -19.08 2.38 7.33
C PHE A 505 -18.94 0.93 7.86
N LEU A 506 -18.09 0.74 8.89
CA LEU A 506 -17.92 -0.58 9.49
C LEU A 506 -19.17 -1.06 10.23
N ALA A 507 -19.84 -0.18 10.96
CA ALA A 507 -21.07 -0.49 11.68
C ALA A 507 -22.16 -1.06 10.76
N ALA A 508 -22.18 -0.61 9.50
CA ALA A 508 -23.07 -1.12 8.45
C ALA A 508 -22.57 -2.42 7.78
N GLY A 509 -21.41 -2.95 8.14
CA GLY A 509 -20.83 -4.17 7.58
C GLY A 509 -19.91 -3.94 6.39
N GLY A 510 -19.36 -2.72 6.24
CA GLY A 510 -18.40 -2.38 5.20
C GLY A 510 -17.16 -3.27 5.21
N ASP A 511 -16.43 -3.35 4.09
CA ASP A 511 -15.27 -4.24 3.89
C ASP A 511 -15.57 -5.72 4.24
N ASN A 512 -16.83 -6.17 4.07
CA ASN A 512 -17.31 -7.51 4.43
C ASN A 512 -17.26 -7.86 5.94
N PHE A 513 -17.07 -6.88 6.83
CA PHE A 513 -17.16 -7.07 8.28
C PHE A 513 -18.62 -7.13 8.77
N SER A 514 -19.40 -8.01 8.17
CA SER A 514 -20.85 -8.14 8.37
C SER A 514 -21.26 -8.43 9.80
N ALA A 515 -20.35 -8.89 10.65
CA ALA A 515 -20.63 -9.11 12.07
C ALA A 515 -20.95 -7.82 12.82
N PHE A 516 -20.46 -6.65 12.38
CA PHE A 516 -20.86 -5.35 12.93
C PHE A 516 -22.35 -5.06 12.75
N ALA A 517 -22.93 -5.39 11.58
CA ALA A 517 -24.34 -5.16 11.28
C ALA A 517 -25.32 -5.98 12.14
N LYS A 518 -24.83 -6.90 12.98
CA LYS A 518 -25.65 -7.62 13.96
C LYS A 518 -25.93 -6.80 15.23
N GLY A 519 -25.12 -5.78 15.49
CA GLY A 519 -25.29 -4.89 16.61
C GLY A 519 -26.13 -3.67 16.28
N LYS A 520 -26.51 -2.91 17.30
CA LYS A 520 -27.13 -1.61 17.14
C LYS A 520 -26.04 -0.54 17.17
N PHE A 521 -25.94 0.27 16.12
CA PHE A 521 -25.07 1.43 16.07
C PHE A 521 -25.73 2.65 16.75
N GLU A 522 -25.02 3.29 17.66
CA GLU A 522 -25.42 4.51 18.34
C GLU A 522 -24.42 5.60 17.94
N GLN A 523 -24.88 6.53 17.10
CA GLN A 523 -24.06 7.64 16.62
C GLN A 523 -23.70 8.60 17.75
N SER A 524 -22.47 9.11 17.71
CA SER A 524 -21.97 10.07 18.69
C SER A 524 -22.35 11.52 18.36
N GLY A 525 -22.72 11.80 17.13
CA GLY A 525 -22.94 13.14 16.58
C GLY A 525 -21.66 13.82 16.08
N LEU A 526 -20.52 13.11 16.11
CA LEU A 526 -19.23 13.55 15.59
C LEU A 526 -18.77 12.62 14.47
N THR A 527 -17.99 13.14 13.54
CA THR A 527 -17.34 12.37 12.47
C THR A 527 -16.02 11.76 12.93
N ASP A 528 -15.48 10.83 12.13
CA ASP A 528 -14.15 10.26 12.29
C ASP A 528 -13.05 11.34 12.35
N PHE A 529 -13.14 12.34 11.47
CA PHE A 529 -12.21 13.46 11.44
C PHE A 529 -12.30 14.32 12.70
N GLU A 530 -13.50 14.70 13.17
CA GLU A 530 -13.68 15.52 14.37
C GLU A 530 -13.16 14.82 15.64
N ILE A 531 -13.34 13.51 15.75
CA ILE A 531 -12.75 12.71 16.85
C ILE A 531 -11.23 12.69 16.73
N TRP A 532 -10.72 12.49 15.52
CA TRP A 532 -9.28 12.43 15.25
C TRP A 532 -8.59 13.76 15.55
N GLU A 533 -9.17 14.87 15.11
CA GLU A 533 -8.69 16.23 15.41
C GLU A 533 -8.73 16.50 16.93
N ALA A 534 -9.83 16.17 17.60
CA ALA A 534 -9.95 16.35 19.05
C ALA A 534 -8.91 15.53 19.84
N TYR A 535 -8.54 14.34 19.34
CA TYR A 535 -7.49 13.52 19.94
C TYR A 535 -6.13 14.23 19.90
N PHE A 536 -5.78 14.88 18.80
CA PHE A 536 -4.54 15.65 18.64
C PHE A 536 -4.56 16.92 19.48
N ASN A 537 -5.64 17.70 19.42
CA ASN A 537 -5.82 18.92 20.20
C ASN A 537 -5.68 18.67 21.70
N ALA A 538 -6.24 17.58 22.22
CA ALA A 538 -6.12 17.23 23.64
C ALA A 538 -4.65 16.97 24.06
N ARG A 539 -3.83 16.35 23.18
CA ARG A 539 -2.40 16.15 23.45
C ARG A 539 -1.63 17.46 23.40
N GLN A 540 -1.96 18.31 22.45
CA GLN A 540 -1.38 19.65 22.32
C GLN A 540 -1.68 20.51 23.55
N ASP A 541 -2.91 20.50 24.03
CA ASP A 541 -3.31 21.22 25.26
C ASP A 541 -2.55 20.73 26.50
N GLU A 542 -2.22 19.45 26.55
CA GLU A 542 -1.39 18.84 27.60
C GLU A 542 0.12 19.09 27.40
N GLY A 543 0.53 19.72 26.30
CA GLY A 543 1.94 19.90 25.92
C GLY A 543 2.64 18.58 25.58
N LYS A 544 1.89 17.58 25.09
CA LYS A 544 2.38 16.26 24.71
C LYS A 544 2.35 16.10 23.20
N LYS A 545 3.34 15.36 22.66
CA LYS A 545 3.32 14.89 21.29
C LYS A 545 2.54 13.60 21.18
N VAL A 546 1.88 13.41 20.04
CA VAL A 546 1.27 12.14 19.67
C VAL A 546 2.40 11.19 19.25
N LYS A 547 2.34 9.94 19.70
CA LYS A 547 3.35 8.92 19.43
C LYS A 547 2.73 7.68 18.83
N ALA A 548 3.47 7.04 17.95
CA ALA A 548 3.15 5.70 17.47
C ALA A 548 3.30 4.70 18.64
N ASP A 549 2.27 3.90 18.87
CA ASP A 549 2.39 2.69 19.66
C ASP A 549 2.90 1.57 18.74
N LYS A 550 4.08 1.03 19.08
CA LYS A 550 4.77 -0.01 18.29
C LYS A 550 4.55 -1.40 18.88
N ASP A 551 3.77 -1.51 19.95
CA ASP A 551 3.41 -2.79 20.50
C ASP A 551 2.44 -3.51 19.56
N GLU A 552 2.77 -4.76 19.25
CA GLU A 552 1.91 -5.60 18.43
C GLU A 552 0.67 -5.98 19.22
N ARG A 553 -0.50 -5.74 18.63
CA ARG A 553 -1.81 -6.04 19.25
C ARG A 553 -2.46 -7.28 18.65
N GLN A 554 -2.01 -7.73 17.49
CA GLN A 554 -2.50 -8.94 16.83
C GLN A 554 -1.33 -9.84 16.41
N ALA A 555 -1.25 -11.04 16.97
CA ALA A 555 -0.13 -11.96 16.75
C ALA A 555 -0.54 -13.23 16.01
N ASP A 556 0.28 -13.68 15.05
CA ASP A 556 0.07 -14.95 14.35
C ASP A 556 0.68 -16.12 15.14
N ALA A 557 -0.15 -16.97 15.72
CA ALA A 557 0.28 -18.16 16.48
C ALA A 557 1.00 -19.19 15.60
N ALA A 558 0.79 -19.17 14.28
CA ALA A 558 1.54 -20.04 13.36
C ALA A 558 3.05 -19.75 13.42
N LEU A 559 3.42 -18.51 13.80
CA LEU A 559 4.80 -18.09 13.99
C LEU A 559 5.36 -18.51 15.37
N ASP A 560 4.52 -18.90 16.35
CA ASP A 560 4.97 -19.36 17.68
C ASP A 560 5.36 -20.86 17.65
N VAL A 561 6.26 -21.18 16.76
CA VAL A 561 6.71 -22.57 16.50
C VAL A 561 7.43 -23.22 17.67
N MET A 562 8.00 -22.43 18.57
CA MET A 562 8.67 -22.99 19.76
C MET A 562 7.68 -23.34 20.88
N LYS A 563 6.67 -22.49 21.15
CA LYS A 563 5.59 -22.81 22.11
C LYS A 563 4.81 -24.04 21.68
N ASN A 564 4.52 -24.16 20.39
CA ASN A 564 3.84 -25.33 19.83
C ASN A 564 4.74 -26.58 19.79
N GLY A 565 6.04 -26.47 20.13
CA GLY A 565 7.00 -27.55 20.08
C GLY A 565 7.32 -28.02 18.64
N ASP A 566 7.09 -27.19 17.63
CA ASP A 566 7.43 -27.46 16.25
C ASP A 566 8.89 -27.16 15.95
N LEU A 567 9.53 -26.34 16.78
CA LEU A 567 10.94 -26.00 16.72
C LEU A 567 11.59 -26.08 18.10
N GLU A 568 12.67 -26.83 18.21
CA GLU A 568 13.57 -26.81 19.36
C GLU A 568 14.88 -26.13 18.98
N VAL A 569 15.31 -25.17 19.77
CA VAL A 569 16.60 -24.47 19.58
C VAL A 569 17.51 -24.76 20.76
N SER A 570 18.77 -25.06 20.48
CA SER A 570 19.80 -25.22 21.50
C SER A 570 21.13 -24.65 21.02
N ILE A 571 21.97 -24.23 21.98
CA ILE A 571 23.32 -23.72 21.67
C ILE A 571 24.32 -24.72 22.23
N LYS A 572 25.25 -25.18 21.39
CA LYS A 572 26.39 -25.98 21.81
C LYS A 572 27.66 -25.16 21.76
N HIS A 573 28.49 -25.35 22.75
CA HIS A 573 29.77 -24.68 22.89
C HIS A 573 30.87 -25.67 23.34
N PRO A 574 32.15 -25.35 23.15
CA PRO A 574 33.29 -26.27 23.46
C PRO A 574 33.45 -26.60 24.92
N SER A 575 33.04 -25.70 25.82
CA SER A 575 33.20 -25.91 27.25
C SER A 575 32.07 -26.81 27.81
N ASN A 576 32.40 -27.94 28.37
CA ASN A 576 31.44 -28.94 28.91
C ASN A 576 31.22 -28.80 30.41
N LYS A 577 31.31 -27.64 31.01
CA LYS A 577 31.14 -27.43 32.45
C LYS A 577 29.91 -26.61 32.76
N ASP A 578 28.98 -27.20 33.49
CA ASP A 578 27.84 -26.57 34.16
C ASP A 578 26.90 -25.77 33.21
N ASP A 579 26.72 -26.24 32.00
CA ASP A 579 25.93 -25.56 30.95
C ASP A 579 26.28 -24.06 30.69
N ALA A 580 27.47 -23.65 31.09
CA ALA A 580 28.01 -22.31 30.86
C ALA A 580 29.07 -22.31 29.76
N PHE A 581 28.96 -21.33 28.85
CA PHE A 581 29.99 -21.09 27.84
C PHE A 581 31.16 -20.35 28.47
N GLU A 582 32.31 -21.03 28.57
CA GLU A 582 33.55 -20.45 29.06
C GLU A 582 34.41 -19.98 27.87
N ILE A 583 34.78 -18.69 27.83
CA ILE A 583 35.63 -18.13 26.81
C ILE A 583 36.77 -17.35 27.49
N LYS A 584 38.03 -17.54 27.03
CA LYS A 584 39.18 -16.84 27.55
C LYS A 584 39.35 -15.45 26.95
N ALA A 585 39.62 -14.44 27.74
CA ALA A 585 39.88 -13.11 27.22
C ALA A 585 41.03 -13.14 26.19
N GLY A 586 40.77 -12.55 25.02
CA GLY A 586 41.68 -12.54 23.88
C GLY A 586 41.61 -13.75 22.97
N THR A 587 40.65 -14.69 23.17
CA THR A 587 40.48 -15.85 22.31
C THR A 587 39.19 -15.78 21.52
N THR A 588 39.11 -16.65 20.49
CA THR A 588 37.91 -16.86 19.68
C THR A 588 37.51 -18.33 19.76
N GLU A 589 36.28 -18.60 20.06
CA GLU A 589 35.70 -19.93 20.14
C GLU A 589 34.56 -20.08 19.16
N GLU A 590 34.25 -21.33 18.71
CA GLU A 590 33.10 -21.60 17.84
C GLU A 590 31.94 -22.10 18.69
N ILE A 591 30.76 -21.51 18.49
CA ILE A 591 29.48 -22.02 19.00
C ILE A 591 28.65 -22.57 17.86
N SER A 592 27.77 -23.50 18.16
CA SER A 592 26.82 -24.07 17.19
C SER A 592 25.39 -23.87 17.69
N VAL A 593 24.60 -23.11 16.97
CA VAL A 593 23.14 -23.05 17.20
C VAL A 593 22.50 -24.19 16.43
N GLN A 594 21.81 -25.05 17.18
CA GLN A 594 21.15 -26.23 16.64
C GLN A 594 19.66 -26.08 16.65
N PHE A 595 19.04 -26.43 15.55
CA PHE A 595 17.61 -26.44 15.33
C PHE A 595 17.12 -27.87 15.14
N ASN A 596 15.94 -28.18 15.68
CA ASN A 596 15.24 -29.45 15.43
C ASN A 596 13.78 -29.11 15.14
N ALA A 597 13.43 -29.03 13.86
CA ALA A 597 12.10 -28.62 13.41
C ALA A 597 11.28 -29.85 12.97
N LYS A 598 10.01 -29.95 13.39
CA LYS A 598 9.08 -30.99 12.99
C LYS A 598 8.58 -30.83 11.56
N LYS A 599 8.58 -29.61 11.05
CA LYS A 599 8.25 -29.21 9.69
C LYS A 599 9.18 -28.09 9.26
N THR A 600 9.27 -27.78 7.97
CA THR A 600 9.98 -26.60 7.52
C THR A 600 9.29 -25.35 8.11
N ILE A 601 10.06 -24.47 8.73
CA ILE A 601 9.60 -23.18 9.23
C ILE A 601 10.03 -22.14 8.19
N GLU A 602 9.07 -21.58 7.49
CA GLU A 602 9.30 -20.55 6.49
C GLU A 602 9.69 -19.22 7.16
N GLY A 603 10.53 -18.47 6.50
CA GLY A 603 11.05 -17.19 6.99
C GLY A 603 10.62 -16.00 6.12
N PRO A 604 11.30 -14.85 6.26
CA PRO A 604 12.59 -14.66 6.96
C PRO A 604 12.46 -14.73 8.50
N LEU A 605 13.43 -15.41 9.13
CA LEU A 605 13.54 -15.56 10.57
C LEU A 605 14.80 -14.84 11.05
N GLN A 606 14.70 -13.99 12.07
CA GLN A 606 15.85 -13.34 12.67
C GLN A 606 16.15 -13.92 14.04
N MET A 607 17.43 -14.05 14.36
CA MET A 607 17.92 -14.48 15.64
C MET A 607 18.87 -13.44 16.22
N THR A 608 18.50 -12.85 17.35
CA THR A 608 19.34 -11.91 18.08
C THR A 608 20.18 -12.65 19.11
N LEU A 609 21.47 -12.38 19.13
CA LEU A 609 22.41 -12.90 20.14
C LEU A 609 22.85 -11.77 21.06
N ASP A 610 22.30 -11.70 22.26
CA ASP A 610 22.74 -10.77 23.30
C ASP A 610 24.00 -11.32 23.98
N LEU A 611 25.08 -10.57 23.92
CA LEU A 611 26.39 -10.98 24.40
C LEU A 611 26.89 -10.06 25.52
N PRO A 612 27.71 -10.59 26.44
CA PRO A 612 28.36 -9.77 27.46
C PRO A 612 29.26 -8.67 26.89
N LYS A 613 29.44 -7.59 27.65
CA LYS A 613 30.36 -6.50 27.30
C LYS A 613 31.76 -7.04 27.01
N GLY A 614 32.29 -6.67 25.84
CA GLY A 614 33.60 -7.13 25.39
C GLY A 614 33.62 -8.49 24.69
N VAL A 615 32.47 -9.12 24.54
CA VAL A 615 32.26 -10.31 23.70
C VAL A 615 31.53 -9.92 22.43
N SER A 616 31.96 -10.43 21.29
CA SER A 616 31.39 -10.17 19.97
C SER A 616 31.20 -11.48 19.21
N VAL A 617 30.26 -11.50 18.25
CA VAL A 617 30.03 -12.63 17.38
C VAL A 617 30.23 -12.25 15.91
N ASP A 618 30.85 -13.15 15.18
CA ASP A 618 30.95 -13.11 13.72
C ASP A 618 29.85 -14.02 13.16
N LEU A 619 28.81 -13.42 12.56
CA LEU A 619 27.66 -14.10 11.99
C LEU A 619 27.88 -14.50 10.53
N GLY A 620 29.00 -14.10 9.90
CA GLY A 620 29.30 -14.42 8.51
C GLY A 620 28.18 -13.97 7.54
N ASP A 621 27.78 -14.91 6.68
CA ASP A 621 26.76 -14.67 5.64
C ASP A 621 25.33 -14.47 6.19
N TYR A 622 25.11 -14.73 7.48
CA TYR A 622 23.81 -14.56 8.13
C TYR A 622 23.61 -13.18 8.76
N ALA A 623 24.65 -12.33 8.75
CA ALA A 623 24.60 -11.00 9.39
C ALA A 623 23.60 -10.07 8.69
N VAL A 624 22.71 -9.46 9.46
CA VAL A 624 21.82 -8.41 8.96
C VAL A 624 22.58 -7.09 8.88
N LYS A 625 22.50 -6.42 7.72
CA LYS A 625 23.15 -5.14 7.50
C LYS A 625 22.63 -4.12 8.53
N ASP A 626 23.55 -3.37 9.11
CA ASP A 626 23.32 -2.29 10.10
C ASP A 626 22.73 -2.74 11.45
N LYS A 627 22.52 -4.06 11.68
CA LYS A 627 22.13 -4.63 12.97
C LYS A 627 23.28 -5.39 13.62
N LYS A 628 23.50 -5.14 14.90
CA LYS A 628 24.51 -5.88 15.67
C LYS A 628 23.94 -7.18 16.20
N ASN A 629 24.70 -8.27 16.04
CA ASN A 629 24.41 -9.57 16.62
C ASN A 629 23.07 -10.16 16.14
N VAL A 630 22.57 -9.76 14.97
CA VAL A 630 21.35 -10.30 14.37
C VAL A 630 21.72 -11.15 13.16
N ALA A 631 21.36 -12.44 13.21
CA ALA A 631 21.43 -13.35 12.08
C ALA A 631 20.05 -13.50 11.43
N GLN A 632 19.98 -13.66 10.11
CA GLN A 632 18.75 -13.90 9.37
C GLN A 632 18.83 -15.19 8.57
N PHE A 633 17.71 -15.94 8.55
CA PHE A 633 17.55 -17.20 7.84
C PHE A 633 16.32 -17.12 6.93
N ASP A 634 16.43 -17.62 5.70
CA ASP A 634 15.28 -17.70 4.79
C ASP A 634 14.25 -18.73 5.25
N SER A 635 14.72 -19.81 5.85
CA SER A 635 13.88 -20.86 6.48
C SER A 635 14.71 -21.73 7.42
N VAL A 636 14.02 -22.45 8.31
CA VAL A 636 14.60 -23.57 9.07
C VAL A 636 14.01 -24.85 8.49
N PRO A 637 14.82 -25.73 7.84
CA PRO A 637 14.32 -26.94 7.21
C PRO A 637 13.86 -27.98 8.26
N GLU A 638 12.91 -28.84 7.88
CA GLU A 638 12.48 -29.98 8.67
C GLU A 638 13.67 -30.85 9.07
N GLY A 639 13.64 -31.33 10.31
CA GLY A 639 14.67 -32.18 10.93
C GLY A 639 15.72 -31.35 11.66
N LYS A 640 16.92 -31.95 11.80
CA LYS A 640 18.04 -31.33 12.51
C LYS A 640 18.91 -30.52 11.55
N SER A 641 19.18 -29.29 11.92
CA SER A 641 20.12 -28.40 11.23
C SER A 641 20.97 -27.64 12.22
N GLU A 642 22.09 -27.09 11.81
CA GLU A 642 22.98 -26.30 12.65
C GLU A 642 23.65 -25.18 11.89
N VAL A 643 23.92 -24.09 12.63
CA VAL A 643 24.70 -22.96 12.15
C VAL A 643 25.80 -22.68 13.17
N LYS A 644 27.01 -22.42 12.68
CA LYS A 644 28.18 -22.17 13.49
C LYS A 644 28.59 -20.72 13.42
N PHE A 645 28.87 -20.12 14.57
CA PHE A 645 29.33 -18.76 14.72
C PHE A 645 30.61 -18.69 15.52
N LYS A 646 31.46 -17.71 15.21
CA LYS A 646 32.67 -17.44 15.97
C LYS A 646 32.42 -16.34 16.99
N VAL A 647 32.63 -16.67 18.25
CA VAL A 647 32.50 -15.73 19.37
C VAL A 647 33.87 -15.35 19.82
N THR A 648 34.15 -14.06 19.92
CA THR A 648 35.46 -13.52 20.32
C THR A 648 35.32 -12.69 21.59
N ALA A 649 36.09 -13.05 22.63
CA ALA A 649 36.26 -12.22 23.80
C ALA A 649 37.44 -11.27 23.59
N SER A 650 37.24 -9.98 23.76
CA SER A 650 38.34 -9.00 23.70
C SER A 650 39.36 -9.23 24.87
N LYS A 651 40.59 -8.77 24.73
CA LYS A 651 41.63 -8.89 25.80
C LYS A 651 41.19 -8.21 27.10
N ASP A 652 40.25 -7.27 27.04
CA ASP A 652 39.72 -6.53 28.19
C ASP A 652 38.36 -7.03 28.63
N ALA A 653 37.84 -8.08 28.00
CA ALA A 653 36.56 -8.69 28.40
C ALA A 653 36.69 -9.26 29.81
N GLY A 654 35.68 -9.00 30.65
CA GLY A 654 35.69 -9.45 32.05
C GLY A 654 36.47 -8.61 33.05
N LYS A 655 37.16 -7.55 32.61
CA LYS A 655 37.76 -6.57 33.53
C LYS A 655 36.67 -5.73 34.17
N LYS A 656 36.71 -5.56 35.51
CA LYS A 656 35.83 -4.61 36.21
C LYS A 656 36.19 -3.19 35.75
N ASP A 657 35.23 -2.38 35.45
CA ASP A 657 35.42 -0.95 35.22
C ASP A 657 36.03 -0.32 36.47
N GLU A 658 37.25 0.17 36.40
CA GLU A 658 37.81 1.01 37.44
C GLU A 658 36.99 2.30 37.51
N PRO A 659 36.55 2.75 38.70
CA PRO A 659 35.81 3.98 38.82
C PRO A 659 36.70 5.11 38.35
N LYS A 660 36.27 5.90 37.37
CA LYS A 660 36.97 7.11 36.92
C LYS A 660 37.19 8.01 38.11
N ALA A 661 38.44 8.14 38.49
CA ALA A 661 38.90 9.13 39.46
C ALA A 661 38.62 10.52 38.93
N GLY A 662 37.70 11.23 39.54
CA GLY A 662 37.39 12.62 39.22
C GLY A 662 36.51 13.26 40.30
N GLY A 663 37.13 13.72 41.39
CA GLY A 663 36.44 14.51 42.43
C GLY A 663 37.19 14.46 43.74
N LYS A 664 38.13 15.40 43.97
CA LYS A 664 38.76 15.66 45.29
C LYS A 664 37.66 15.96 46.31
N VAL A 665 37.64 15.17 47.42
CA VAL A 665 37.22 15.68 48.73
C VAL A 665 38.28 15.21 49.73
N ASP A 666 38.86 16.20 50.43
CA ASP A 666 39.86 16.05 51.51
C ASP A 666 39.27 15.34 52.74
N GLY A 667 40.08 14.52 53.41
CA GLY A 667 39.86 14.14 54.80
C GLY A 667 40.23 12.73 55.16
N ALA A 668 41.52 12.58 55.57
CA ALA A 668 42.16 11.72 56.56
C ALA A 668 41.49 10.37 56.99
N GLU A 669 42.18 9.25 56.90
CA GLU A 669 43.08 8.63 57.92
C GLU A 669 43.52 7.23 57.48
N ALA A 670 44.75 6.95 57.80
CA ALA A 670 45.49 5.73 57.48
C ALA A 670 45.02 4.52 58.30
N ALA A 671 45.05 3.32 57.71
CA ALA A 671 45.48 2.10 58.41
C ALA A 671 45.74 0.90 57.48
N SER A 672 46.95 0.43 57.60
CA SER A 672 47.50 -0.93 57.52
C SER A 672 47.52 -1.69 56.18
N GLU A 673 48.76 -1.91 55.79
CA GLU A 673 49.29 -2.91 54.87
C GLU A 673 48.70 -4.33 55.18
N GLY A 674 48.01 -4.95 54.26
CA GLY A 674 47.73 -6.38 54.28
C GLY A 674 48.28 -7.00 52.99
N LYS A 675 49.17 -7.97 53.14
CA LYS A 675 49.88 -8.76 52.13
C LYS A 675 48.93 -9.23 51.03
N ALA A 676 49.34 -9.06 49.78
CA ALA A 676 48.77 -9.69 48.62
C ALA A 676 48.89 -11.21 48.74
N ASP A 677 47.74 -11.90 48.85
CA ASP A 677 47.62 -13.34 48.68
C ASP A 677 47.50 -13.59 47.17
N GLU A 678 48.41 -14.37 46.60
CA GLU A 678 48.36 -14.86 45.22
C GLU A 678 47.22 -15.90 45.12
N GLY A 679 45.97 -15.43 45.21
CA GLY A 679 44.79 -16.23 44.98
C GLY A 679 44.47 -16.28 43.49
N LYS A 680 44.33 -17.49 42.93
CA LYS A 680 43.77 -17.78 41.61
C LYS A 680 42.56 -16.88 41.36
N ALA A 681 42.62 -16.03 40.28
CA ALA A 681 41.52 -15.18 39.90
C ALA A 681 40.26 -16.07 39.65
N GLU A 682 39.24 -15.88 40.46
CA GLU A 682 37.95 -16.57 40.23
C GLU A 682 37.33 -16.08 38.92
N PRO A 683 36.67 -16.98 38.13
CA PRO A 683 36.00 -16.60 36.89
C PRO A 683 34.93 -15.56 37.17
N VAL A 684 34.98 -14.45 36.46
CA VAL A 684 33.94 -13.42 36.52
C VAL A 684 32.69 -13.98 35.86
N LYS A 685 31.65 -14.32 36.66
CA LYS A 685 30.35 -14.69 36.14
C LYS A 685 29.79 -13.54 35.34
N GLY A 686 29.78 -13.67 34.02
CA GLY A 686 29.25 -12.70 33.10
C GLY A 686 27.71 -12.79 32.97
N PRO A 687 27.06 -11.79 32.30
CA PRO A 687 25.67 -11.90 31.91
C PRO A 687 25.47 -13.09 30.97
N LYS A 688 24.27 -13.59 30.92
CA LYS A 688 23.86 -14.72 30.05
C LYS A 688 23.91 -14.30 28.57
N MET A 689 24.35 -15.19 27.70
CA MET A 689 24.10 -15.08 26.28
C MET A 689 22.67 -15.55 26.02
N THR A 690 21.89 -14.72 25.35
CA THR A 690 20.51 -15.01 25.03
C THR A 690 20.35 -15.09 23.53
N ALA A 691 19.83 -16.20 23.02
CA ALA A 691 19.37 -16.31 21.64
C ALA A 691 17.85 -16.18 21.63
N THR A 692 17.34 -15.17 20.93
CA THR A 692 15.92 -14.98 20.70
C THR A 692 15.67 -15.14 19.21
N LEU A 693 14.82 -16.09 18.83
CA LEU A 693 14.39 -16.28 17.45
C LEU A 693 13.09 -15.50 17.24
N ILE A 694 13.05 -14.70 16.19
CA ILE A 694 11.91 -13.85 15.85
C ILE A 694 11.55 -14.06 14.38
N ALA A 695 10.26 -14.01 14.08
CA ALA A 695 9.83 -13.85 12.71
C ALA A 695 9.99 -12.38 12.32
N ALA A 696 10.55 -12.13 11.15
CA ALA A 696 10.61 -10.80 10.55
C ALA A 696 9.83 -10.84 9.24
N PRO A 697 8.48 -10.88 9.30
CA PRO A 697 7.67 -11.06 8.10
C PRO A 697 7.79 -9.90 7.13
N ASN A 698 8.11 -8.67 7.56
CA ASN A 698 8.29 -7.53 6.66
C ASN A 698 9.23 -6.49 7.27
N ALA A 699 10.19 -6.00 6.48
CA ALA A 699 11.09 -4.94 6.88
C ALA A 699 10.31 -3.62 7.11
N GLY A 700 10.59 -2.94 8.22
CA GLY A 700 10.10 -1.62 8.53
C GLY A 700 9.51 -1.50 9.93
N TRP A 701 8.29 -1.92 10.14
CA TRP A 701 7.59 -1.77 11.42
C TRP A 701 8.06 -2.78 12.49
N TRP A 702 8.25 -4.03 12.09
CA TRP A 702 8.71 -5.13 12.95
C TRP A 702 10.15 -5.00 13.45
N ASP A 703 10.95 -4.15 12.84
CA ASP A 703 12.35 -3.92 13.23
C ASP A 703 12.52 -3.40 14.66
N ASN A 704 11.48 -2.82 15.23
CA ASN A 704 11.51 -2.26 16.58
C ASN A 704 10.79 -3.14 17.64
N ASN A 705 9.84 -3.99 17.24
CA ASN A 705 9.11 -4.93 18.13
C ASN A 705 8.95 -6.30 17.49
N PRO A 706 10.03 -7.06 17.36
CA PRO A 706 9.97 -8.38 16.77
C PRO A 706 9.21 -9.36 17.70
N LEU A 707 8.26 -10.11 17.13
CA LEU A 707 7.61 -11.23 17.80
C LEU A 707 8.62 -12.33 18.11
N PRO A 708 8.87 -12.66 19.36
CA PRO A 708 9.62 -13.86 19.68
C PRO A 708 8.80 -15.08 19.30
N ILE A 709 9.22 -15.82 18.25
CA ILE A 709 8.65 -17.11 17.92
C ILE A 709 9.11 -18.20 18.92
N GLY A 710 8.77 -18.01 20.16
CA GLY A 710 8.96 -18.94 21.25
C GLY A 710 10.29 -18.87 21.96
N GLY A 711 10.28 -18.46 23.15
CA GLY A 711 11.26 -18.67 24.19
C GLY A 711 12.67 -18.12 23.94
N LYS A 712 13.29 -17.72 25.00
CA LYS A 712 14.74 -17.40 25.03
C LYS A 712 15.52 -18.65 25.33
N VAL A 713 16.55 -18.97 24.54
CA VAL A 713 17.59 -19.92 24.93
C VAL A 713 18.69 -19.14 25.61
N GLU A 714 18.87 -19.33 26.90
CA GLU A 714 19.83 -18.58 27.70
C GLU A 714 20.99 -19.51 28.14
N ILE A 715 22.22 -19.07 27.88
CA ILE A 715 23.44 -19.75 28.35
C ILE A 715 24.28 -18.76 29.14
N PRO A 716 24.68 -19.08 30.37
CA PRO A 716 25.66 -18.29 31.11
C PRO A 716 26.97 -18.21 30.34
N VAL A 717 27.57 -17.03 30.24
CA VAL A 717 28.92 -16.84 29.63
C VAL A 717 29.91 -16.45 30.70
N ASN A 718 30.94 -17.26 30.90
CA ASN A 718 32.03 -16.98 31.83
C ASN A 718 33.25 -16.53 31.02
N VAL A 719 33.69 -15.30 31.21
CA VAL A 719 34.92 -14.80 30.58
C VAL A 719 36.09 -15.09 31.56
N LEU A 720 36.97 -15.99 31.15
CA LEU A 720 38.17 -16.34 31.90
C LEU A 720 39.26 -15.31 31.64
N PRO A 721 40.16 -15.04 32.62
CA PRO A 721 41.31 -14.15 32.42
C PRO A 721 42.21 -14.63 31.28
N ALA A 722 42.89 -13.70 30.60
CA ALA A 722 43.94 -14.05 29.65
C ALA A 722 45.10 -14.74 30.38
N ASP A 723 45.80 -15.69 29.72
CA ASP A 723 47.05 -16.24 30.29
C ASP A 723 48.06 -15.11 30.54
N ALA A 724 48.73 -15.14 31.69
CA ALA A 724 49.82 -14.23 31.95
C ALA A 724 50.90 -14.41 30.86
N PRO A 725 51.54 -13.34 30.37
CA PRO A 725 52.64 -13.47 29.40
C PRO A 725 53.70 -14.36 30.00
N ALA A 726 54.16 -15.37 29.26
CA ALA A 726 55.38 -16.10 29.67
C ALA A 726 56.53 -15.11 29.84
N GLU A 727 57.20 -15.14 31.01
CA GLU A 727 58.39 -14.34 31.21
C GLU A 727 59.44 -14.73 30.16
N ASP A 728 59.83 -13.77 29.33
CA ASP A 728 60.97 -13.90 28.38
C ASP A 728 62.21 -14.26 29.10
N GLU A 729 62.66 -15.53 29.03
CA GLU A 729 64.07 -15.87 29.29
C GLU A 729 64.90 -15.16 28.23
N GLN A 730 65.79 -14.26 28.68
CA GLN A 730 66.81 -13.61 27.85
C GLN A 730 67.77 -14.66 27.26
N PRO A 731 68.01 -14.71 25.96
CA PRO A 731 69.12 -15.47 25.41
C PRO A 731 70.40 -14.64 25.52
N GLU A 732 71.46 -15.27 26.07
CA GLU A 732 72.84 -14.78 25.98
C GLU A 732 73.32 -14.68 24.52
N ASP A 733 74.10 -13.66 24.32
CA ASP A 733 74.79 -13.19 23.13
C ASP A 733 75.71 -14.25 22.47
N GLY A 734 75.65 -14.34 21.11
CA GLY A 734 76.62 -15.16 20.37
C GLY A 734 76.48 -15.20 18.87
N GLY A 735 76.83 -14.19 18.15
CA GLY A 735 77.59 -14.22 16.89
C GLY A 735 76.94 -14.64 15.56
N LYS A 736 76.76 -13.65 14.71
CA LYS A 736 77.05 -13.60 13.23
C LYS A 736 76.73 -14.78 12.33
N ASP A 737 75.91 -14.66 11.39
CA ASP A 737 76.12 -14.48 9.94
C ASP A 737 74.89 -14.61 9.11
N LYS A 738 74.74 -13.68 8.17
CA LYS A 738 73.81 -13.69 7.01
C LYS A 738 74.58 -14.39 5.87
N PRO A 739 74.01 -14.89 4.74
CA PRO A 739 72.77 -14.52 4.03
C PRO A 739 72.13 -15.67 3.25
N GLU A 740 71.09 -15.25 2.51
CA GLU A 740 70.65 -15.62 1.18
C GLU A 740 69.41 -16.58 0.98
N ALA A 741 68.65 -16.09 0.17
CA ALA A 741 67.45 -16.39 -0.64
C ALA A 741 67.26 -17.84 -1.19
N GLY A 742 66.08 -18.24 -1.40
CA GLY A 742 65.72 -19.35 -2.34
C GLY A 742 64.31 -19.89 -2.22
N ASP A 743 63.43 -19.35 -2.99
CA ASP A 743 62.49 -19.91 -3.96
C ASP A 743 61.72 -21.23 -3.72
N LYS A 744 60.42 -21.16 -3.89
CA LYS A 744 59.43 -22.10 -4.46
C LYS A 744 59.30 -23.52 -4.00
N ALA A 745 58.12 -23.94 -3.63
CA ALA A 745 57.28 -24.89 -4.37
C ALA A 745 56.01 -25.34 -3.64
N LYS A 746 54.91 -25.37 -4.37
CA LYS A 746 53.65 -26.07 -4.11
C LYS A 746 53.87 -27.59 -4.25
N PRO A 747 53.10 -28.43 -3.56
CA PRO A 747 52.41 -29.45 -4.31
C PRO A 747 50.98 -29.78 -3.86
N GLU A 748 50.38 -30.52 -4.75
CA GLU A 748 49.04 -30.98 -5.02
C GLU A 748 48.38 -31.94 -3.98
N ALA A 749 47.14 -32.12 -4.27
CA ALA A 749 46.02 -32.94 -3.80
C ALA A 749 46.27 -34.40 -3.40
N GLY A 750 45.39 -34.92 -2.55
CA GLY A 750 45.23 -36.36 -2.26
C GLY A 750 43.95 -36.63 -1.45
N ASP A 751 42.98 -37.25 -2.15
CA ASP A 751 41.73 -37.79 -1.63
C ASP A 751 41.83 -38.74 -0.45
N LYS A 752 40.86 -38.72 0.46
CA LYS A 752 40.07 -39.89 0.93
C LYS A 752 39.00 -39.48 1.95
N LYS A 753 37.71 -39.84 1.63
CA LYS A 753 36.57 -39.92 2.57
C LYS A 753 36.76 -41.12 3.52
N PRO A 754 36.14 -41.08 4.75
CA PRO A 754 34.84 -41.75 4.93
C PRO A 754 33.85 -40.98 5.81
N GLY A 755 32.55 -41.31 5.62
CA GLY A 755 31.39 -40.60 6.04
C GLY A 755 31.08 -40.58 7.54
N ALA A 756 30.48 -39.49 7.92
CA ALA A 756 29.58 -39.34 9.07
C ALA A 756 28.36 -38.58 8.61
N ALA A 757 27.19 -38.86 9.16
CA ALA A 757 25.92 -38.23 8.79
C ALA A 757 26.05 -36.72 8.97
N ALA A 758 26.06 -35.98 7.89
CA ALA A 758 26.18 -34.55 7.89
C ALA A 758 24.84 -33.94 8.29
N ASN A 759 24.80 -33.16 9.37
CA ASN A 759 23.78 -32.15 9.59
C ASN A 759 23.81 -31.20 8.39
N LYS A 760 22.67 -30.94 7.79
CA LYS A 760 22.57 -29.96 6.70
C LYS A 760 22.71 -28.54 7.31
N PRO A 761 23.56 -27.68 6.74
CA PRO A 761 23.57 -26.27 7.10
C PRO A 761 22.23 -25.62 6.74
N LEU A 762 21.83 -24.60 7.52
CA LEU A 762 20.65 -23.82 7.20
C LEU A 762 20.83 -23.08 5.86
N PRO A 763 19.74 -22.82 5.12
CA PRO A 763 19.80 -21.96 3.95
C PRO A 763 20.39 -20.59 4.30
N ARG A 764 21.23 -20.07 3.43
CA ARG A 764 21.91 -18.78 3.60
C ARG A 764 21.08 -17.68 2.99
N THR A 765 20.91 -16.58 3.70
CA THR A 765 20.28 -15.37 3.16
C THR A 765 21.24 -14.64 2.21
N GLY A 766 20.74 -14.31 1.03
CA GLY A 766 21.18 -13.12 0.33
C GLY A 766 22.33 -13.17 -0.66
N THR A 767 22.89 -14.33 -1.08
CA THR A 767 23.96 -14.29 -2.09
C THR A 767 23.52 -14.44 -3.55
N GLU A 768 22.37 -15.06 -3.82
CA GLU A 768 21.91 -15.18 -5.21
C GLU A 768 21.06 -14.00 -5.69
N VAL A 769 20.23 -13.43 -4.82
CA VAL A 769 19.43 -12.22 -5.14
C VAL A 769 20.32 -10.97 -5.25
N GLY A 770 21.38 -10.90 -4.44
CA GLY A 770 22.33 -9.78 -4.49
C GLY A 770 23.16 -9.73 -5.79
N LEU A 771 23.48 -10.88 -6.38
CA LEU A 771 24.18 -10.96 -7.67
C LEU A 771 23.29 -10.57 -8.86
N ALA A 772 22.00 -10.90 -8.81
CA ALA A 772 21.04 -10.50 -9.86
C ALA A 772 20.74 -8.99 -9.77
N ALA A 773 20.59 -8.44 -8.55
CA ALA A 773 20.39 -7.01 -8.33
C ALA A 773 21.66 -6.20 -8.63
N ALA A 774 22.85 -6.71 -8.26
CA ALA A 774 24.11 -6.06 -8.60
C ALA A 774 24.39 -6.07 -10.12
N ALA A 775 24.00 -7.14 -10.83
CA ALA A 775 24.11 -7.19 -12.29
C ALA A 775 23.11 -6.23 -12.96
N ALA A 776 21.89 -6.08 -12.43
CA ALA A 776 20.89 -5.13 -12.94
C ALA A 776 21.31 -3.67 -12.69
N VAL A 777 21.85 -3.35 -11.51
CA VAL A 777 22.37 -2.01 -11.20
C VAL A 777 23.63 -1.71 -12.00
N ALA A 778 24.52 -2.68 -12.23
CA ALA A 778 25.69 -2.50 -13.08
C ALA A 778 25.32 -2.27 -14.56
N LEU A 779 24.27 -2.93 -15.05
CA LEU A 779 23.74 -2.72 -16.42
C LEU A 779 23.04 -1.35 -16.56
N LEU A 780 22.32 -0.89 -15.52
CA LEU A 780 21.71 0.43 -15.51
C LEU A 780 22.76 1.56 -15.43
N LEU A 781 23.82 1.39 -14.64
CA LEU A 781 24.92 2.37 -14.56
C LEU A 781 25.77 2.40 -15.82
N THR A 782 25.98 1.29 -16.51
CA THR A 782 26.67 1.27 -17.80
C THR A 782 25.78 1.79 -18.94
N GLY A 783 24.48 1.57 -18.89
CA GLY A 783 23.51 2.12 -19.84
C GLY A 783 23.40 3.65 -19.75
N ALA A 784 23.31 4.19 -18.54
CA ALA A 784 23.26 5.63 -18.29
C ALA A 784 24.57 6.34 -18.65
N GLY A 785 25.72 5.68 -18.40
CA GLY A 785 27.04 6.20 -18.81
C GLY A 785 27.22 6.28 -20.32
N ALA A 786 26.68 5.32 -21.07
CA ALA A 786 26.73 5.32 -22.54
C ALA A 786 25.82 6.40 -23.15
N LEU A 787 24.68 6.69 -22.54
CA LEU A 787 23.76 7.74 -23.00
C LEU A 787 24.34 9.16 -22.77
N VAL A 788 25.06 9.37 -21.65
CA VAL A 788 25.69 10.67 -21.37
C VAL A 788 26.89 10.92 -22.29
N LEU A 789 27.63 9.88 -22.67
CA LEU A 789 28.77 10.03 -23.60
C LEU A 789 28.34 10.24 -25.06
N THR A 790 27.20 9.69 -25.48
CA THR A 790 26.65 9.94 -26.83
C THR A 790 26.05 11.34 -26.97
N ARG A 791 25.43 11.92 -25.91
CA ARG A 791 24.95 13.31 -25.94
C ARG A 791 26.09 14.36 -25.96
N ARG A 792 27.22 14.07 -25.31
CA ARG A 792 28.38 15.00 -25.39
C ARG A 792 29.11 14.99 -26.73
N LYS A 793 29.02 13.92 -27.54
CA LYS A 793 29.63 13.89 -28.87
C LYS A 793 28.83 14.63 -29.96
N ASN A 794 27.54 14.86 -29.72
CA ASN A 794 26.71 15.60 -30.68
C ASN A 794 26.59 17.11 -30.38
N ALA A 795 27.22 17.62 -29.31
CA ALA A 795 27.23 19.06 -28.99
C ALA A 795 28.44 19.81 -29.54
N ASP A 796 29.45 19.12 -30.09
CA ASP A 796 30.69 19.74 -30.60
C ASP A 796 30.81 19.76 -32.15
N VAL A 797 29.68 19.55 -32.86
CA VAL A 797 29.65 19.75 -34.35
C VAL A 797 28.37 20.49 -34.70
N ASN A 798 28.40 21.80 -34.52
CA ASN A 798 27.88 22.92 -35.34
C ASN A 798 27.97 24.21 -34.55
#